data_d27b4e02287df1d0d2eb441e27c18d39
#
_entry.id   d27b4e02287df1d0d2eb441e27c18d39
#
_cell.length_a   1.000
_cell.length_b   1.000
_cell.length_c   1.000
_cell.angle_alpha   90.00
_cell.angle_beta   90.00
_cell.angle_gamma   90.00
#
_symmetry.space_group_name_H-M   'P 1'
#
loop_
_entity.id
_entity.type
_entity.pdbx_description
1 polymer ?
#
loop_
_entity_poly.entity_id
_entity_poly.type
_entity_poly.pdbx_seq_one_letter_code
_entity_poly.pdbx_strand_id
1 'polypeptide(L)'
;MKKIIVLFTILLVAYHAFAQEKISGYVEDSLTHNRLANVSVTLLRNGKPLKFTRSKEDGTFLIPIAQKQAGDMLQATYMGYKKQKTAVSSEVETVISMASTAFVLKEVQVKGSRITGRDTISFDLTRFANERDNSLKDVLTKLPGVDIEKNGRINYNGKPINRFTVEGLDLTGGKYNQLEENIKAKDVKKAEVIEHDQPIKALQNKTFTDNVAMNIALKDSARDKLLPTIKPYLLIGSPTHVGGELNLMQIGKKKQLMYNAAYDRTGKNLGYSLETLASYSDRLKAAALPSWHSAPSLEAPIDDERLRFNTTQKYSINHIRKNKQDAESRIEANYLRQVVRQQRENTSVYNLGGEAPITTTEQNHKTMISDIFRLEWENKVNQANHYGNENISLNVSQNDGLSNINDTLTQRIRIPKIDIAGSLYRLFVFKKSQLSWRSTADYHHGVSDLYVNDDRSRLRSNLWHTAHALSWQKNRFHWMQRYQISIDANNIHIKNDGNEAISQSSLNLTGKVSPYWQYKTETFRISFSPDLIWERFTYPQKTLWAVSPFLYLNKKLNFRQEMTAYFGYTTSTGDAKNYALSQYRRSYRSWYVSGDIIPITRSLYGNLSYEYKRPIKEVFFSASINANRYWMNTASDLRIVNGNYYTSLYRQDSESDNIGGSLYISKGFYDLHLKTRLTASYNYSKGEQYSSGKAIGYTANTYSLKPSIDYSPSWCALSYEGEFTKYDSKSQNQAVSSLFNWKQTFSTTATISHIDLTFSLVHYHNELQGGSKVNTLLGDASAVWRLKKLRLSAELRNLFNKKNYMETIYSGISTLTNSYHLRPRELMISAQYSF
;
A
#
# COMPACT_ATOMS: atom_id res chain seq x y z
N MET A 1 25.67 61.51 2.99
CA MET A 1 25.37 60.70 1.82
C MET A 1 26.38 60.75 0.68
N LYS A 2 26.99 61.86 0.30
CA LYS A 2 27.95 61.95 -0.81
C LYS A 2 29.29 61.18 -0.58
N LYS A 3 29.75 60.98 0.65
CA LYS A 3 31.01 60.24 0.95
C LYS A 3 30.81 58.71 0.94
N ILE A 4 29.58 58.20 1.12
CA ILE A 4 29.29 56.77 1.06
C ILE A 4 29.12 56.29 -0.39
N ILE A 5 28.61 57.13 -1.26
CA ILE A 5 28.45 56.82 -2.70
C ILE A 5 29.84 56.75 -3.40
N VAL A 6 30.80 57.59 -3.01
CA VAL A 6 32.19 57.55 -3.57
C VAL A 6 32.92 56.31 -3.09
N LEU A 7 32.67 55.84 -1.85
CA LEU A 7 33.30 54.59 -1.35
C LEU A 7 32.72 53.37 -2.03
N PHE A 8 31.41 53.37 -2.35
CA PHE A 8 30.73 52.27 -3.06
C PHE A 8 31.14 52.23 -4.54
N THR A 9 31.40 53.38 -5.18
CA THR A 9 31.87 53.43 -6.57
C THR A 9 33.34 52.97 -6.67
N ILE A 10 34.19 53.24 -5.68
CA ILE A 10 35.58 52.75 -5.66
C ILE A 10 35.61 51.25 -5.40
N LEU A 11 34.74 50.69 -4.56
CA LEU A 11 34.62 49.26 -4.36
C LEU A 11 34.06 48.53 -5.61
N LEU A 12 33.25 49.15 -6.43
CA LEU A 12 32.70 48.57 -7.68
C LEU A 12 33.73 48.59 -8.82
N VAL A 13 34.69 49.49 -8.83
CA VAL A 13 35.73 49.58 -9.85
C VAL A 13 36.91 48.60 -9.53
N ALA A 14 37.09 48.22 -8.25
CA ALA A 14 38.14 47.23 -7.85
C ALA A 14 37.74 45.76 -8.16
N TYR A 15 36.55 45.50 -8.64
CA TYR A 15 36.06 44.13 -8.96
C TYR A 15 36.27 43.71 -10.42
N HIS A 16 36.92 44.53 -11.23
CA HIS A 16 37.18 44.26 -12.63
C HIS A 16 38.65 44.30 -12.93
N ALA A 17 39.35 43.22 -12.80
CA ALA A 17 40.45 42.75 -13.65
C ALA A 17 41.21 41.55 -13.04
N PHE A 18 40.56 40.42 -12.92
CA PHE A 18 41.26 39.14 -13.07
C PHE A 18 40.84 38.57 -14.42
N ALA A 19 41.68 38.75 -15.44
CA ALA A 19 41.54 38.03 -16.69
C ALA A 19 41.69 36.54 -16.36
N GLN A 20 40.58 35.81 -16.27
CA GLN A 20 40.61 34.36 -16.09
C GLN A 20 41.14 33.73 -17.37
N GLU A 21 42.31 33.13 -17.29
CA GLU A 21 42.82 32.29 -18.35
C GLU A 21 41.87 31.09 -18.56
N LYS A 22 41.78 30.62 -19.77
CA LYS A 22 40.94 29.49 -20.17
C LYS A 22 41.77 28.45 -20.92
N ILE A 23 41.49 27.18 -20.62
CA ILE A 23 41.96 26.05 -21.40
C ILE A 23 40.82 25.63 -22.31
N SER A 24 40.97 25.72 -23.63
CA SER A 24 39.98 25.28 -24.58
C SER A 24 40.55 24.17 -25.47
N GLY A 25 39.64 23.39 -26.03
CA GLY A 25 39.99 22.33 -26.92
C GLY A 25 38.79 21.49 -27.33
N TYR A 26 39.04 20.37 -27.93
CA TYR A 26 37.98 19.40 -28.30
C TYR A 26 38.46 17.97 -28.09
N VAL A 27 37.47 17.07 -28.01
CA VAL A 27 37.73 15.64 -27.89
C VAL A 27 37.23 14.94 -29.15
N GLU A 28 38.02 14.02 -29.67
CA GLU A 28 37.67 13.25 -30.89
C GLU A 28 38.01 11.75 -30.73
N ASP A 29 37.41 10.94 -31.56
CA ASP A 29 37.75 9.52 -31.71
C ASP A 29 39.03 9.39 -32.52
N SER A 30 39.99 8.60 -32.06
CA SER A 30 41.32 8.49 -32.69
C SER A 30 41.35 7.80 -34.06
N LEU A 31 40.31 7.06 -34.40
CA LEU A 31 40.22 6.33 -35.66
C LEU A 31 39.29 7.04 -36.66
N THR A 32 38.17 7.55 -36.21
CA THR A 32 37.15 8.16 -37.09
C THR A 32 37.22 9.67 -37.15
N HIS A 33 38.01 10.31 -36.27
CA HIS A 33 38.15 11.77 -36.08
C HIS A 33 36.79 12.47 -35.76
N ASN A 34 35.77 11.70 -35.48
CA ASN A 34 34.47 12.26 -35.07
C ASN A 34 34.55 12.92 -33.68
N ARG A 35 33.96 14.10 -33.56
CA ARG A 35 33.88 14.84 -32.28
C ARG A 35 33.03 14.06 -31.26
N LEU A 36 33.57 13.96 -30.05
CA LEU A 36 32.96 13.23 -28.94
C LEU A 36 32.27 14.17 -27.94
N ALA A 37 30.94 14.09 -27.88
CA ALA A 37 30.13 14.84 -26.93
C ALA A 37 30.09 14.18 -25.54
N ASN A 38 29.89 14.97 -24.48
CA ASN A 38 29.72 14.52 -23.09
C ASN A 38 30.94 13.77 -22.49
N VAL A 39 32.11 13.92 -23.04
CA VAL A 39 33.37 13.41 -22.45
C VAL A 39 33.71 14.20 -21.21
N SER A 40 34.02 13.52 -20.10
CA SER A 40 34.50 14.19 -18.88
C SER A 40 35.95 14.55 -19.03
N VAL A 41 36.27 15.86 -19.09
CA VAL A 41 37.62 16.40 -19.19
C VAL A 41 38.01 17.01 -17.86
N THR A 42 39.05 16.46 -17.23
CA THR A 42 39.57 16.90 -15.91
C THR A 42 40.95 17.47 -16.05
N LEU A 43 41.17 18.70 -15.56
CA LEU A 43 42.48 19.30 -15.44
C LEU A 43 43.19 18.73 -14.23
N LEU A 44 44.37 18.20 -14.44
CA LEU A 44 45.28 17.69 -13.42
C LEU A 44 46.47 18.61 -13.24
N ARG A 45 46.79 19.01 -12.01
CA ARG A 45 48.00 19.73 -11.62
C ARG A 45 48.77 18.89 -10.62
N ASN A 46 50.03 18.59 -10.93
CA ASN A 46 50.86 17.68 -10.11
C ASN A 46 50.15 16.35 -9.84
N GLY A 47 49.42 15.81 -10.83
CA GLY A 47 48.67 14.53 -10.77
C GLY A 47 47.35 14.58 -9.97
N LYS A 48 47.03 15.73 -9.33
CA LYS A 48 45.77 15.91 -8.59
C LYS A 48 44.72 16.65 -9.41
N PRO A 49 43.43 16.25 -9.35
CA PRO A 49 42.35 16.93 -10.06
C PRO A 49 42.11 18.34 -9.51
N LEU A 50 42.17 19.35 -10.38
CA LEU A 50 41.96 20.75 -10.06
C LEU A 50 40.56 21.24 -10.45
N LYS A 51 40.18 21.02 -11.71
CA LYS A 51 38.85 21.36 -12.28
C LYS A 51 38.43 20.35 -13.31
N PHE A 52 37.15 20.29 -13.60
CA PHE A 52 36.61 19.45 -14.66
C PHE A 52 35.51 20.15 -15.43
N THR A 53 35.28 19.68 -16.67
CA THR A 53 34.19 20.09 -17.56
C THR A 53 33.72 18.87 -18.37
N ARG A 54 32.67 19.04 -19.19
CA ARG A 54 32.27 18.05 -20.17
C ARG A 54 32.32 18.67 -21.57
N SER A 55 32.72 17.88 -22.56
CA SER A 55 32.62 18.34 -23.95
C SER A 55 31.14 18.55 -24.34
N LYS A 56 30.92 19.60 -25.12
CA LYS A 56 29.61 19.97 -25.67
C LYS A 56 29.18 19.02 -26.78
N GLU A 57 28.01 19.26 -27.38
CA GLU A 57 27.53 18.47 -28.50
C GLU A 57 28.45 18.48 -29.73
N ASP A 58 29.20 19.55 -29.95
CA ASP A 58 30.20 19.73 -31.00
C ASP A 58 31.60 19.17 -30.61
N GLY A 59 31.72 18.51 -29.46
CA GLY A 59 32.97 17.95 -28.93
C GLY A 59 33.89 18.95 -28.23
N THR A 60 33.59 20.26 -28.27
CA THR A 60 34.44 21.29 -27.66
C THR A 60 34.29 21.33 -26.15
N PHE A 61 35.36 21.73 -25.46
CA PHE A 61 35.35 21.95 -24.01
C PHE A 61 36.05 23.26 -23.63
N LEU A 62 35.73 23.79 -22.46
CA LEU A 62 36.35 25.00 -21.91
C LEU A 62 36.47 24.86 -20.39
N ILE A 63 37.67 25.08 -19.87
CA ILE A 63 37.98 25.07 -18.42
C ILE A 63 38.53 26.44 -18.03
N PRO A 64 37.77 27.29 -17.34
CA PRO A 64 38.28 28.55 -16.80
C PRO A 64 39.23 28.27 -15.61
N ILE A 65 40.42 28.89 -15.65
CA ILE A 65 41.45 28.78 -14.58
C ILE A 65 42.03 30.17 -14.23
N ALA A 66 42.63 30.27 -13.08
CA ALA A 66 43.28 31.52 -12.69
C ALA A 66 44.60 31.76 -13.44
N GLN A 67 45.42 30.72 -13.67
CA GLN A 67 46.66 30.75 -14.41
C GLN A 67 47.09 29.37 -14.87
N LYS A 68 47.52 29.20 -16.11
CA LYS A 68 48.15 27.98 -16.63
C LYS A 68 49.53 27.77 -16.01
N GLN A 69 49.88 26.52 -15.74
CA GLN A 69 51.20 26.15 -15.22
C GLN A 69 51.85 25.09 -16.08
N ALA A 70 53.19 25.17 -16.18
CA ALA A 70 53.94 24.12 -16.85
C ALA A 70 53.75 22.78 -16.12
N GLY A 71 53.36 21.72 -16.87
CA GLY A 71 53.00 20.41 -16.35
C GLY A 71 51.50 20.17 -16.05
N ASP A 72 50.65 21.16 -16.35
CA ASP A 72 49.17 20.91 -16.35
C ASP A 72 48.80 19.88 -17.43
N MET A 73 48.02 18.89 -17.05
CA MET A 73 47.57 17.79 -17.90
C MET A 73 46.04 17.76 -17.96
N LEU A 74 45.49 17.51 -19.14
CA LEU A 74 44.09 17.18 -19.30
C LEU A 74 43.89 15.67 -19.31
N GLN A 75 42.90 15.16 -18.54
CA GLN A 75 42.53 13.77 -18.55
C GLN A 75 41.09 13.65 -19.06
N ALA A 76 40.92 12.96 -20.18
CA ALA A 76 39.60 12.63 -20.72
C ALA A 76 39.15 11.22 -20.33
N THR A 77 37.87 11.10 -19.98
CA THR A 77 37.26 9.83 -19.60
C THR A 77 35.88 9.76 -20.26
N TYR A 78 35.62 8.68 -21.02
CA TYR A 78 34.37 8.45 -21.71
C TYR A 78 34.06 6.96 -21.77
N MET A 79 32.78 6.57 -21.66
CA MET A 79 32.38 5.16 -21.67
C MET A 79 32.66 4.56 -23.06
N GLY A 80 33.34 3.44 -23.10
CA GLY A 80 33.72 2.77 -24.34
C GLY A 80 35.07 3.26 -24.92
N TYR A 81 35.80 4.14 -24.21
CA TYR A 81 37.08 4.65 -24.63
C TYR A 81 38.15 4.45 -23.55
N LYS A 82 39.41 4.29 -24.00
CA LYS A 82 40.56 4.30 -23.09
C LYS A 82 40.75 5.69 -22.49
N LYS A 83 40.98 5.74 -21.18
CA LYS A 83 41.35 6.98 -20.48
C LYS A 83 42.58 7.60 -21.10
N GLN A 84 42.48 8.85 -21.55
CA GLN A 84 43.56 9.56 -22.21
C GLN A 84 44.04 10.73 -21.38
N LYS A 85 45.36 10.93 -21.35
CA LYS A 85 46.00 12.10 -20.74
C LYS A 85 46.75 12.85 -21.81
N THR A 86 46.57 14.17 -21.85
CA THR A 86 47.21 15.07 -22.84
C THR A 86 47.75 16.29 -22.11
N ALA A 87 48.95 16.74 -22.40
CA ALA A 87 49.50 17.98 -21.88
C ALA A 87 48.72 19.20 -22.41
N VAL A 88 48.50 20.19 -21.56
CA VAL A 88 47.84 21.43 -21.99
C VAL A 88 48.76 22.19 -22.95
N SER A 89 48.22 22.50 -24.14
CA SER A 89 48.94 23.33 -25.12
C SER A 89 49.03 24.79 -24.60
N SER A 90 50.18 25.43 -24.77
CA SER A 90 50.39 26.82 -24.35
C SER A 90 49.78 27.85 -25.29
N GLU A 91 49.67 27.54 -26.59
CA GLU A 91 49.39 28.53 -27.65
C GLU A 91 48.19 28.20 -28.54
N VAL A 92 47.69 26.94 -28.49
CA VAL A 92 46.64 26.46 -29.40
C VAL A 92 45.61 25.64 -28.64
N GLU A 93 44.42 25.47 -29.22
CA GLU A 93 43.39 24.56 -28.68
C GLU A 93 43.94 23.14 -28.50
N THR A 94 43.67 22.55 -27.30
CA THR A 94 44.20 21.23 -26.96
C THR A 94 43.27 20.15 -27.54
N VAL A 95 43.81 19.32 -28.45
CA VAL A 95 43.09 18.17 -29.01
C VAL A 95 43.34 16.95 -28.13
N ILE A 96 42.24 16.27 -27.73
CA ILE A 96 42.29 15.00 -26.99
C ILE A 96 41.73 13.90 -27.89
N SER A 97 42.59 13.08 -28.42
CA SER A 97 42.23 11.95 -29.30
C SER A 97 42.10 10.69 -28.45
N MET A 98 40.90 10.11 -28.41
CA MET A 98 40.56 8.96 -27.55
C MET A 98 40.42 7.69 -28.37
N ALA A 99 41.08 6.62 -27.99
CA ALA A 99 40.97 5.30 -28.65
C ALA A 99 39.76 4.54 -28.07
N SER A 100 38.88 4.06 -28.96
CA SER A 100 37.79 3.17 -28.58
C SER A 100 38.33 1.86 -28.02
N THR A 101 37.67 1.30 -27.03
CA THR A 101 38.00 0.00 -26.44
C THR A 101 36.76 -0.82 -26.22
N ALA A 102 36.79 -2.08 -26.65
CA ALA A 102 35.76 -3.03 -26.26
C ALA A 102 35.80 -3.21 -24.73
N PHE A 103 34.80 -2.71 -24.03
CA PHE A 103 34.63 -2.94 -22.61
C PHE A 103 34.19 -4.40 -22.40
N VAL A 104 35.14 -5.28 -22.09
CA VAL A 104 34.81 -6.47 -21.30
C VAL A 104 34.56 -5.94 -19.91
N LEU A 105 33.27 -5.84 -19.50
CA LEU A 105 32.89 -5.57 -18.13
C LEU A 105 33.53 -6.66 -17.26
N LYS A 106 34.70 -6.41 -16.71
CA LYS A 106 35.13 -7.13 -15.50
C LYS A 106 34.04 -6.87 -14.46
N GLU A 107 33.45 -7.94 -13.97
CA GLU A 107 32.52 -7.87 -12.84
C GLU A 107 33.21 -7.09 -11.72
N VAL A 108 32.85 -5.83 -11.59
CA VAL A 108 33.33 -5.00 -10.47
C VAL A 108 32.61 -5.56 -9.26
N GLN A 109 33.31 -6.34 -8.48
CA GLN A 109 32.87 -6.67 -7.12
C GLN A 109 32.82 -5.38 -6.31
N VAL A 110 31.68 -4.70 -6.39
CA VAL A 110 31.40 -3.58 -5.48
C VAL A 110 31.24 -4.20 -4.10
N LYS A 111 32.17 -3.92 -3.20
CA LYS A 111 32.15 -4.32 -1.78
C LYS A 111 30.99 -3.69 -0.99
N GLY A 112 29.98 -3.13 -1.64
CA GLY A 112 28.75 -2.62 -1.04
C GLY A 112 27.64 -3.66 -1.09
N SER A 113 26.88 -3.78 -0.02
CA SER A 113 25.67 -4.63 0.02
C SER A 113 24.56 -4.18 -0.93
N ARG A 114 24.78 -3.11 -1.70
CA ARG A 114 23.77 -2.42 -2.53
C ARG A 114 24.37 -1.78 -3.77
N ILE A 115 23.63 -1.92 -4.88
CA ILE A 115 23.88 -1.22 -6.14
C ILE A 115 22.69 -0.28 -6.35
N THR A 116 22.97 1.03 -6.49
CA THR A 116 21.93 2.02 -6.80
C THR A 116 22.06 2.43 -8.26
N GLY A 117 21.02 2.13 -9.06
CA GLY A 117 20.78 2.76 -10.36
C GLY A 117 20.04 4.09 -10.18
N ARG A 118 19.65 4.73 -11.30
CA ARG A 118 18.94 6.04 -11.26
C ARG A 118 17.60 5.96 -10.51
N ASP A 119 16.86 4.83 -10.65
CA ASP A 119 15.55 4.60 -10.04
C ASP A 119 15.44 3.16 -9.47
N THR A 120 16.55 2.44 -9.31
CA THR A 120 16.55 1.06 -8.79
C THR A 120 17.56 0.90 -7.68
N ILE A 121 17.12 0.37 -6.54
CA ILE A 121 17.96 0.01 -5.41
C ILE A 121 17.98 -1.51 -5.29
N SER A 122 19.15 -2.12 -5.40
CA SER A 122 19.34 -3.57 -5.32
C SER A 122 19.95 -3.95 -3.96
N PHE A 123 19.29 -4.81 -3.23
CA PHE A 123 19.75 -5.38 -1.96
C PHE A 123 20.20 -6.82 -2.20
N ASP A 124 21.45 -7.14 -1.84
CA ASP A 124 21.94 -8.52 -1.81
C ASP A 124 21.36 -9.22 -0.57
N LEU A 125 20.32 -10.02 -0.76
CA LEU A 125 19.61 -10.69 0.33
C LEU A 125 20.46 -11.73 1.05
N THR A 126 21.50 -12.26 0.42
CA THR A 126 22.41 -13.24 1.04
C THR A 126 23.16 -12.67 2.23
N ARG A 127 23.29 -11.34 2.29
CA ARG A 127 23.97 -10.63 3.39
C ARG A 127 23.05 -10.28 4.55
N PHE A 128 21.75 -10.24 4.31
CA PHE A 128 20.74 -9.97 5.33
C PHE A 128 20.14 -11.24 5.93
N ALA A 129 20.24 -12.35 5.17
CA ALA A 129 19.71 -13.64 5.59
C ALA A 129 20.60 -14.29 6.64
N ASN A 130 19.96 -14.83 7.67
CA ASN A 130 20.55 -15.66 8.71
C ASN A 130 20.01 -17.09 8.59
N GLU A 131 20.67 -18.07 9.19
CA GLU A 131 20.19 -19.45 9.21
C GLU A 131 18.83 -19.65 9.89
N ARG A 132 18.44 -18.70 10.77
CA ARG A 132 17.12 -18.68 11.42
C ARG A 132 15.99 -18.39 10.44
N ASP A 133 16.26 -17.59 9.41
CA ASP A 133 15.24 -17.13 8.48
C ASP A 133 14.67 -18.32 7.71
N ASN A 134 13.36 -18.45 7.72
CA ASN A 134 12.66 -19.52 7.04
C ASN A 134 12.12 -19.07 5.68
N SER A 135 11.58 -17.85 5.65
CA SER A 135 10.86 -17.30 4.51
C SER A 135 11.51 -16.03 3.95
N LEU A 136 11.13 -15.65 2.75
CA LEU A 136 11.51 -14.39 2.15
C LEU A 136 11.09 -13.21 3.05
N LYS A 137 9.90 -13.27 3.68
CA LYS A 137 9.40 -12.27 4.61
C LYS A 137 10.39 -11.97 5.73
N ASP A 138 11.00 -13.01 6.33
CA ASP A 138 11.97 -12.86 7.42
C ASP A 138 13.20 -12.06 6.99
N VAL A 139 13.61 -12.18 5.72
CA VAL A 139 14.75 -11.43 5.18
C VAL A 139 14.34 -10.01 4.80
N LEU A 140 13.16 -9.82 4.18
CA LEU A 140 12.68 -8.52 3.75
C LEU A 140 12.46 -7.56 4.91
N THR A 141 11.99 -8.03 6.06
CA THR A 141 11.79 -7.21 7.27
C THR A 141 13.08 -6.56 7.78
N LYS A 142 14.24 -7.15 7.46
CA LYS A 142 15.56 -6.64 7.84
C LYS A 142 16.08 -5.54 6.92
N LEU A 143 15.46 -5.38 5.73
CA LEU A 143 15.92 -4.39 4.76
C LEU A 143 15.61 -2.98 5.24
N PRO A 144 16.57 -2.05 5.14
CA PRO A 144 16.33 -0.65 5.47
C PRO A 144 15.31 -0.02 4.53
N GLY A 145 14.43 0.81 5.08
CA GLY A 145 13.35 1.45 4.33
C GLY A 145 12.18 0.51 4.01
N VAL A 146 12.30 -0.79 4.26
CA VAL A 146 11.22 -1.76 4.07
C VAL A 146 10.51 -2.02 5.38
N ASP A 147 9.18 -2.03 5.33
CA ASP A 147 8.27 -2.37 6.41
C ASP A 147 7.19 -3.32 5.90
N ILE A 148 6.77 -4.30 6.71
CA ILE A 148 5.74 -5.28 6.32
C ILE A 148 4.64 -5.27 7.35
N GLU A 149 3.42 -4.94 6.89
CA GLU A 149 2.22 -4.94 7.73
C GLU A 149 1.77 -6.36 8.11
N LYS A 150 0.83 -6.45 9.04
CA LYS A 150 0.27 -7.74 9.53
C LYS A 150 -0.31 -8.61 8.40
N ASN A 151 -0.99 -8.03 7.42
CA ASN A 151 -1.56 -8.75 6.28
C ASN A 151 -0.53 -9.10 5.19
N GLY A 152 0.75 -8.75 5.38
CA GLY A 152 1.83 -8.96 4.42
C GLY A 152 2.06 -7.79 3.45
N ARG A 153 1.36 -6.65 3.60
CA ARG A 153 1.61 -5.48 2.74
C ARG A 153 3.01 -4.93 2.97
N ILE A 154 3.78 -4.87 1.91
CA ILE A 154 5.14 -4.31 1.92
C ILE A 154 5.06 -2.81 1.65
N ASN A 155 5.64 -2.02 2.53
CA ASN A 155 5.86 -0.59 2.36
C ASN A 155 7.34 -0.33 2.15
N TYR A 156 7.67 0.59 1.25
CA TYR A 156 9.02 1.10 1.06
C TYR A 156 9.04 2.61 1.32
N ASN A 157 9.90 3.05 2.25
CA ASN A 157 9.97 4.43 2.71
C ASN A 157 8.60 5.01 3.12
N GLY A 158 7.76 4.19 3.78
CA GLY A 158 6.40 4.54 4.19
C GLY A 158 5.34 4.50 3.09
N LYS A 159 5.70 4.17 1.84
CA LYS A 159 4.75 4.03 0.72
C LYS A 159 4.50 2.54 0.41
N PRO A 160 3.26 2.11 0.20
CA PRO A 160 2.98 0.74 -0.22
C PRO A 160 3.53 0.48 -1.62
N ILE A 161 4.07 -0.72 -1.85
CA ILE A 161 4.50 -1.12 -3.19
C ILE A 161 3.27 -1.39 -4.08
N ASN A 162 3.36 -0.99 -5.35
CA ASN A 162 2.29 -1.16 -6.33
C ASN A 162 2.44 -2.42 -7.18
N ARG A 163 3.61 -3.04 -7.19
CA ARG A 163 3.90 -4.26 -7.94
C ARG A 163 4.95 -5.10 -7.22
N PHE A 164 4.71 -6.40 -7.17
CA PHE A 164 5.66 -7.40 -6.65
C PHE A 164 5.86 -8.50 -7.69
N THR A 165 7.10 -8.82 -8.00
CA THR A 165 7.44 -9.86 -8.97
C THR A 165 8.54 -10.77 -8.43
N VAL A 166 8.55 -12.01 -8.89
CA VAL A 166 9.66 -12.96 -8.67
C VAL A 166 10.17 -13.38 -10.04
N GLU A 167 11.49 -13.27 -10.29
CA GLU A 167 12.10 -13.49 -11.60
C GLU A 167 11.40 -12.69 -12.73
N GLY A 168 10.84 -11.50 -12.37
CA GLY A 168 10.17 -10.58 -13.30
C GLY A 168 8.72 -10.90 -13.63
N LEU A 169 8.10 -11.93 -13.02
CA LEU A 169 6.70 -12.31 -13.25
C LEU A 169 5.84 -12.11 -11.98
N ASP A 170 4.61 -11.67 -12.16
CA ASP A 170 3.61 -11.57 -11.09
C ASP A 170 2.72 -12.82 -11.09
N LEU A 171 3.13 -13.86 -10.35
CA LEU A 171 2.43 -15.13 -10.26
C LEU A 171 1.05 -15.01 -9.60
N THR A 172 0.90 -14.10 -8.65
CA THR A 172 -0.25 -14.06 -7.72
C THR A 172 -1.18 -12.86 -7.95
N GLY A 173 -0.95 -12.06 -9.02
CA GLY A 173 -1.82 -10.92 -9.33
C GLY A 173 -1.90 -9.88 -8.21
N GLY A 174 -0.76 -9.60 -7.58
CA GLY A 174 -0.67 -8.65 -6.47
C GLY A 174 -0.98 -9.23 -5.08
N LYS A 175 -1.31 -10.53 -4.95
CA LYS A 175 -1.52 -11.24 -3.66
C LYS A 175 -0.20 -11.85 -3.18
N TYR A 176 0.85 -11.04 -3.15
CA TYR A 176 2.24 -11.48 -2.98
C TYR A 176 2.59 -11.99 -1.58
N ASN A 177 1.76 -11.77 -0.55
CA ASN A 177 1.93 -12.38 0.76
C ASN A 177 2.04 -13.91 0.69
N GLN A 178 1.37 -14.54 -0.28
CA GLN A 178 1.53 -15.98 -0.53
C GLN A 178 2.97 -16.34 -0.95
N LEU A 179 3.66 -15.46 -1.67
CA LEU A 179 5.04 -15.67 -2.11
C LEU A 179 6.05 -15.38 -1.00
N GLU A 180 5.87 -14.26 -0.28
CA GLU A 180 6.81 -13.87 0.79
C GLU A 180 6.86 -14.87 1.95
N GLU A 181 5.75 -15.55 2.24
CA GLU A 181 5.65 -16.56 3.29
C GLU A 181 6.20 -17.93 2.85
N ASN A 182 6.12 -18.27 1.55
CA ASN A 182 6.42 -19.60 1.04
C ASN A 182 7.79 -19.72 0.34
N ILE A 183 8.35 -18.64 -0.21
CA ILE A 183 9.71 -18.66 -0.75
C ILE A 183 10.70 -18.77 0.42
N LYS A 184 11.62 -19.72 0.36
CA LYS A 184 12.61 -19.94 1.42
C LYS A 184 13.69 -18.85 1.41
N ALA A 185 14.08 -18.40 2.59
CA ALA A 185 15.16 -17.42 2.76
C ALA A 185 16.48 -17.85 2.09
N LYS A 186 16.82 -19.14 2.17
CA LYS A 186 18.03 -19.72 1.56
C LYS A 186 18.06 -19.66 0.04
N ASP A 187 16.91 -19.55 -0.63
CA ASP A 187 16.75 -19.63 -2.08
C ASP A 187 16.80 -18.28 -2.76
N VAL A 188 16.72 -17.18 -1.99
CA VAL A 188 16.73 -15.83 -2.51
C VAL A 188 18.15 -15.29 -2.69
N LYS A 189 18.36 -14.50 -3.75
CA LYS A 189 19.64 -13.86 -4.08
C LYS A 189 19.59 -12.36 -3.83
N LYS A 190 18.64 -11.65 -4.44
CA LYS A 190 18.53 -10.19 -4.32
C LYS A 190 17.08 -9.72 -4.36
N ALA A 191 16.83 -8.56 -3.76
CA ALA A 191 15.62 -7.77 -3.94
C ALA A 191 15.97 -6.46 -4.65
N GLU A 192 15.20 -6.12 -5.67
CA GLU A 192 15.31 -4.88 -6.42
C GLU A 192 14.08 -4.03 -6.12
N VAL A 193 14.28 -2.87 -5.52
CA VAL A 193 13.24 -1.86 -5.34
C VAL A 193 13.34 -0.87 -6.48
N ILE A 194 12.30 -0.76 -7.28
CA ILE A 194 12.22 0.10 -8.47
C ILE A 194 11.28 1.25 -8.13
N GLU A 195 11.84 2.43 -8.00
CA GLU A 195 11.09 3.66 -7.78
C GLU A 195 10.60 4.19 -9.13
N HIS A 196 9.46 4.89 -9.14
CA HIS A 196 8.83 5.40 -10.34
C HIS A 196 8.56 4.30 -11.39
N ASP A 197 8.19 3.10 -10.92
CA ASP A 197 8.00 1.93 -11.76
C ASP A 197 6.93 2.17 -12.83
N GLN A 198 7.32 2.05 -14.08
CA GLN A 198 6.42 2.04 -15.22
C GLN A 198 6.45 0.63 -15.87
N PRO A 199 5.50 -0.25 -15.49
CA PRO A 199 5.52 -1.65 -15.95
C PRO A 199 5.19 -1.80 -17.45
N ILE A 200 4.51 -0.83 -18.05
CA ILE A 200 4.15 -0.87 -19.48
C ILE A 200 5.34 -0.39 -20.31
N LYS A 201 6.00 -1.29 -21.03
CA LYS A 201 7.16 -0.99 -21.88
C LYS A 201 6.92 0.17 -22.84
N ALA A 202 5.73 0.21 -23.44
CA ALA A 202 5.34 1.26 -24.37
C ALA A 202 5.29 2.67 -23.75
N LEU A 203 5.14 2.77 -22.40
CA LEU A 203 5.06 4.01 -21.64
C LEU A 203 6.37 4.36 -20.91
N GLN A 204 7.35 3.46 -20.87
CA GLN A 204 8.63 3.72 -20.22
C GLN A 204 9.29 4.97 -20.81
N ASN A 205 9.84 5.83 -19.95
CA ASN A 205 10.41 7.15 -20.29
C ASN A 205 9.41 8.18 -20.89
N LYS A 206 8.16 7.80 -21.16
CA LYS A 206 7.13 8.66 -21.75
C LYS A 206 6.10 9.11 -20.71
N THR A 207 5.72 8.24 -19.79
CA THR A 207 4.74 8.53 -18.74
C THR A 207 5.36 8.27 -17.37
N PHE A 208 5.26 9.24 -16.51
CA PHE A 208 5.74 9.10 -15.13
C PHE A 208 4.70 8.39 -14.26
N THR A 209 5.22 7.65 -13.30
CA THR A 209 4.44 7.10 -12.20
C THR A 209 5.16 7.39 -10.87
N ASP A 210 4.43 7.51 -9.80
CA ASP A 210 4.98 7.56 -8.42
C ASP A 210 4.92 6.17 -7.75
N ASN A 211 4.79 5.14 -8.56
CA ASN A 211 4.68 3.76 -8.11
C ASN A 211 6.05 3.21 -7.69
N VAL A 212 6.01 2.32 -6.70
CA VAL A 212 7.19 1.55 -6.28
C VAL A 212 6.95 0.08 -6.57
N ALA A 213 7.90 -0.58 -7.23
CA ALA A 213 7.86 -2.02 -7.44
C ALA A 213 8.99 -2.74 -6.69
N MET A 214 8.76 -4.00 -6.37
CA MET A 214 9.79 -4.89 -5.82
C MET A 214 9.89 -6.14 -6.69
N ASN A 215 11.11 -6.49 -7.11
CA ASN A 215 11.41 -7.73 -7.82
C ASN A 215 12.38 -8.59 -7.00
N ILE A 216 12.07 -9.85 -6.84
CA ILE A 216 12.90 -10.83 -6.15
C ILE A 216 13.59 -11.72 -7.18
N ALA A 217 14.90 -11.82 -7.09
CA ALA A 217 15.67 -12.79 -7.87
C ALA A 217 16.11 -13.96 -7.00
N LEU A 218 15.90 -15.16 -7.48
CA LEU A 218 16.30 -16.41 -6.83
C LEU A 218 17.76 -16.75 -7.18
N LYS A 219 18.35 -17.62 -6.35
CA LYS A 219 19.61 -18.29 -6.68
C LYS A 219 19.39 -19.24 -7.85
N ASP A 220 20.39 -19.43 -8.70
CA ASP A 220 20.30 -20.37 -9.83
C ASP A 220 20.00 -21.81 -9.39
N SER A 221 20.44 -22.18 -8.19
CA SER A 221 20.16 -23.49 -7.57
C SER A 221 18.69 -23.73 -7.25
N ALA A 222 17.89 -22.70 -7.07
CA ALA A 222 16.45 -22.79 -6.73
C ALA A 222 15.54 -22.50 -7.93
N ARG A 223 16.06 -21.84 -8.98
CA ARG A 223 15.29 -21.50 -10.17
C ARG A 223 14.89 -22.73 -10.96
N ASP A 224 13.65 -22.74 -11.46
CA ASP A 224 13.04 -23.80 -12.28
C ASP A 224 12.90 -25.17 -11.59
N LYS A 225 13.28 -25.27 -10.31
CA LYS A 225 13.12 -26.49 -9.52
C LYS A 225 11.76 -26.52 -8.82
N LEU A 226 11.24 -27.73 -8.66
CA LEU A 226 10.06 -27.96 -7.84
C LEU A 226 10.49 -27.97 -6.37
N LEU A 227 9.84 -27.10 -5.58
CA LEU A 227 10.15 -26.90 -4.16
C LEU A 227 8.92 -27.25 -3.30
N PRO A 228 8.72 -28.53 -2.95
CA PRO A 228 7.63 -28.92 -2.07
C PRO A 228 7.99 -28.68 -0.61
N THR A 229 6.97 -28.25 0.15
CA THR A 229 7.04 -28.08 1.60
C THR A 229 5.77 -28.60 2.23
N ILE A 230 5.90 -29.43 3.26
CA ILE A 230 4.80 -29.96 4.08
C ILE A 230 5.04 -29.54 5.51
N LYS A 231 3.98 -29.07 6.20
CA LYS A 231 4.04 -28.61 7.59
C LYS A 231 2.82 -29.09 8.37
N PRO A 232 2.75 -30.36 8.81
CA PRO A 232 1.75 -30.79 9.77
C PRO A 232 1.99 -30.18 11.14
N TYR A 233 0.91 -30.02 11.93
CA TYR A 233 0.99 -29.61 13.33
C TYR A 233 -0.07 -30.29 14.19
N LEU A 234 0.27 -30.41 15.48
CA LEU A 234 -0.62 -30.76 16.58
C LEU A 234 -0.74 -29.56 17.53
N LEU A 235 -1.95 -29.06 17.75
CA LEU A 235 -2.25 -28.01 18.70
C LEU A 235 -2.91 -28.65 19.94
N ILE A 236 -2.16 -28.73 21.02
CA ILE A 236 -2.60 -29.30 22.30
C ILE A 236 -3.22 -28.17 23.12
N GLY A 237 -4.51 -28.29 23.38
CA GLY A 237 -5.31 -27.32 24.10
C GLY A 237 -6.65 -27.95 24.51
N SER A 238 -7.63 -27.13 24.81
CA SER A 238 -8.98 -27.58 25.11
C SER A 238 -9.98 -26.96 24.14
N PRO A 239 -10.35 -27.69 23.08
CA PRO A 239 -9.96 -29.04 22.67
C PRO A 239 -8.63 -29.09 21.89
N THR A 240 -8.07 -30.31 21.77
CA THR A 240 -6.88 -30.58 20.93
C THR A 240 -7.24 -30.59 19.45
N HIS A 241 -6.37 -30.04 18.61
CA HIS A 241 -6.57 -29.91 17.17
C HIS A 241 -5.37 -30.37 16.35
N VAL A 242 -5.65 -30.85 15.15
CA VAL A 242 -4.64 -31.16 14.13
C VAL A 242 -4.84 -30.27 12.92
N GLY A 243 -3.77 -30.01 12.21
CA GLY A 243 -3.82 -29.26 10.96
C GLY A 243 -2.50 -29.35 10.20
N GLY A 244 -2.38 -28.59 9.13
CA GLY A 244 -1.16 -28.53 8.35
C GLY A 244 -1.28 -27.73 7.08
N GLU A 245 -0.12 -27.50 6.48
CA GLU A 245 0.06 -26.73 5.25
C GLU A 245 0.87 -27.57 4.24
N LEU A 246 0.45 -27.56 2.99
CA LEU A 246 1.18 -28.11 1.85
C LEU A 246 1.43 -26.98 0.87
N ASN A 247 2.68 -26.78 0.48
CA ASN A 247 3.05 -25.85 -0.57
C ASN A 247 3.89 -26.55 -1.61
N LEU A 248 3.56 -26.37 -2.89
CA LEU A 248 4.30 -26.88 -4.02
C LEU A 248 4.57 -25.72 -4.97
N MET A 249 5.84 -25.36 -5.15
CA MET A 249 6.20 -24.18 -5.90
C MET A 249 7.30 -24.46 -6.90
N GLN A 250 7.17 -23.91 -8.12
CA GLN A 250 8.21 -23.87 -9.16
C GLN A 250 8.28 -22.46 -9.70
N ILE A 251 9.42 -21.80 -9.57
CA ILE A 251 9.64 -20.42 -9.99
C ILE A 251 10.70 -20.37 -11.07
N GLY A 252 10.32 -19.95 -12.26
CA GLY A 252 11.21 -19.72 -13.40
C GLY A 252 10.95 -18.38 -14.07
N LYS A 253 11.80 -18.01 -15.03
CA LYS A 253 11.66 -16.75 -15.81
C LYS A 253 10.56 -16.78 -16.86
N LYS A 254 10.13 -17.97 -17.28
CA LYS A 254 9.11 -18.14 -18.35
C LYS A 254 7.85 -18.82 -17.87
N LYS A 255 7.96 -19.61 -16.80
CA LYS A 255 6.85 -20.36 -16.23
C LYS A 255 6.99 -20.39 -14.71
N GLN A 256 5.89 -20.14 -14.03
CA GLN A 256 5.81 -20.29 -12.59
C GLN A 256 4.52 -20.99 -12.22
N LEU A 257 4.59 -21.77 -11.15
CA LEU A 257 3.48 -22.57 -10.63
C LEU A 257 3.53 -22.58 -9.11
N MET A 258 2.37 -22.43 -8.46
CA MET A 258 2.23 -22.57 -7.02
C MET A 258 0.89 -23.22 -6.68
N TYR A 259 0.96 -24.29 -5.87
CA TYR A 259 -0.19 -24.93 -5.23
C TYR A 259 -0.04 -24.79 -3.73
N ASN A 260 -1.10 -24.35 -3.08
CA ASN A 260 -1.19 -24.31 -1.63
C ASN A 260 -2.43 -25.05 -1.17
N ALA A 261 -2.30 -25.86 -0.13
CA ALA A 261 -3.41 -26.40 0.62
C ALA A 261 -3.14 -26.21 2.11
N ALA A 262 -4.13 -25.76 2.86
CA ALA A 262 -4.02 -25.55 4.28
C ALA A 262 -5.30 -25.97 5.00
N TYR A 263 -5.15 -26.61 6.13
CA TYR A 263 -6.17 -26.84 7.15
C TYR A 263 -5.68 -26.24 8.45
N ASP A 264 -6.31 -25.14 8.88
CA ASP A 264 -5.85 -24.32 10.00
C ASP A 264 -6.89 -24.22 11.11
N ARG A 265 -6.41 -24.36 12.35
CA ARG A 265 -7.19 -24.17 13.59
C ARG A 265 -6.40 -23.36 14.63
N THR A 266 -5.36 -22.66 14.21
CA THR A 266 -4.44 -21.91 15.08
C THR A 266 -4.85 -20.47 15.31
N GLY A 267 -5.95 -20.02 14.73
CA GLY A 267 -6.39 -18.62 14.77
C GLY A 267 -5.89 -17.76 13.60
N LYS A 268 -5.03 -18.28 12.74
CA LYS A 268 -4.54 -17.55 11.57
C LYS A 268 -5.68 -17.10 10.64
N ASN A 269 -5.57 -15.87 10.15
CA ASN A 269 -6.48 -15.36 9.13
C ASN A 269 -5.95 -15.67 7.72
N LEU A 270 -6.25 -16.85 7.20
CA LEU A 270 -5.85 -17.22 5.84
C LEU A 270 -6.55 -16.41 4.74
N GLY A 271 -7.60 -15.63 5.09
CA GLY A 271 -8.26 -14.69 4.18
C GLY A 271 -7.34 -13.59 3.65
N TYR A 272 -6.34 -13.17 4.42
CA TYR A 272 -5.33 -12.18 3.98
C TYR A 272 -4.61 -12.61 2.69
N SER A 273 -4.44 -13.91 2.49
CA SER A 273 -3.84 -14.43 1.26
C SER A 273 -4.66 -14.23 -0.01
N LEU A 274 -5.94 -13.85 0.12
CA LEU A 274 -6.83 -13.51 -1.00
C LEU A 274 -6.92 -12.00 -1.24
N GLU A 275 -6.28 -11.17 -0.41
CA GLU A 275 -6.26 -9.72 -0.56
C GLU A 275 -5.26 -9.30 -1.63
N THR A 276 -5.66 -8.42 -2.52
CA THR A 276 -4.76 -7.78 -3.48
C THR A 276 -4.03 -6.66 -2.77
N LEU A 277 -2.75 -6.86 -2.45
CA LEU A 277 -1.90 -5.93 -1.70
C LEU A 277 -1.17 -4.96 -2.63
N ALA A 278 -0.85 -5.39 -3.85
CA ALA A 278 -0.25 -4.56 -4.88
C ALA A 278 -1.14 -4.56 -6.12
N SER A 279 -1.61 -3.39 -6.51
CA SER A 279 -2.37 -3.24 -7.75
C SER A 279 -1.78 -2.13 -8.60
N TYR A 280 -1.26 -2.49 -9.75
CA TYR A 280 -1.08 -1.55 -10.84
C TYR A 280 -2.41 -1.43 -11.57
N SER A 281 -3.12 -0.32 -11.35
CA SER A 281 -4.46 -0.14 -11.91
C SER A 281 -4.39 0.34 -13.35
N ASP A 282 -4.39 -0.60 -14.28
CA ASP A 282 -4.68 -0.36 -15.70
C ASP A 282 -6.17 -0.60 -16.05
N ARG A 283 -6.97 -1.02 -15.09
CA ARG A 283 -8.40 -1.32 -15.20
C ARG A 283 -9.25 -0.12 -14.78
N LEU A 284 -10.44 0.00 -15.37
CA LEU A 284 -11.46 0.89 -14.84
C LEU A 284 -12.01 0.28 -13.54
N LYS A 285 -12.51 1.14 -12.65
CA LYS A 285 -13.06 0.68 -11.37
C LYS A 285 -14.30 -0.17 -11.63
N ALA A 286 -14.34 -1.38 -11.07
CA ALA A 286 -15.53 -2.23 -11.07
C ALA A 286 -16.57 -1.67 -10.08
N ALA A 287 -17.83 -1.89 -10.37
CA ALA A 287 -18.93 -1.62 -9.44
C ALA A 287 -18.99 -2.67 -8.32
N ALA A 288 -19.79 -2.43 -7.30
CA ALA A 288 -20.04 -3.37 -6.22
C ALA A 288 -21.49 -3.27 -5.72
N LEU A 289 -22.06 -4.40 -5.33
CA LEU A 289 -23.36 -4.41 -4.67
C LEU A 289 -23.31 -3.68 -3.33
N PRO A 290 -24.36 -2.94 -2.96
CA PRO A 290 -24.49 -2.37 -1.63
C PRO A 290 -24.50 -3.46 -0.55
N SER A 291 -23.91 -3.17 0.61
CA SER A 291 -24.05 -4.00 1.81
C SER A 291 -25.32 -3.59 2.56
N TRP A 292 -26.36 -4.41 2.48
CA TRP A 292 -27.66 -4.12 3.07
C TRP A 292 -27.71 -4.46 4.57
N HIS A 293 -27.47 -5.72 4.90
CA HIS A 293 -27.42 -6.15 6.28
C HIS A 293 -25.99 -6.15 6.82
N SER A 294 -25.83 -5.81 8.07
CA SER A 294 -24.52 -5.77 8.74
C SER A 294 -24.15 -7.15 9.30
N ALA A 295 -23.21 -7.82 8.66
CA ALA A 295 -22.63 -9.05 9.20
C ALA A 295 -21.90 -8.75 10.52
N PRO A 296 -21.85 -9.70 11.48
CA PRO A 296 -21.09 -9.53 12.71
C PRO A 296 -19.61 -9.27 12.42
N SER A 297 -19.07 -8.14 12.92
CA SER A 297 -17.63 -7.88 12.82
C SER A 297 -16.85 -8.76 13.79
N LEU A 298 -15.77 -9.37 13.30
CA LEU A 298 -14.80 -10.14 14.09
C LEU A 298 -13.49 -9.37 14.31
N GLU A 299 -13.42 -8.13 13.85
CA GLU A 299 -12.23 -7.29 14.00
C GLU A 299 -11.99 -6.89 15.44
N ALA A 300 -10.73 -6.85 15.83
CA ALA A 300 -10.25 -6.42 17.13
C ALA A 300 -8.82 -5.86 17.01
N PRO A 301 -8.39 -4.99 17.92
CA PRO A 301 -7.05 -4.37 17.89
C PRO A 301 -5.93 -5.27 18.42
N ILE A 302 -6.22 -6.52 18.63
CA ILE A 302 -5.27 -7.55 19.06
C ILE A 302 -5.08 -8.58 17.94
N ASP A 303 -4.00 -9.35 17.99
CA ASP A 303 -3.68 -10.33 16.93
C ASP A 303 -4.78 -11.38 16.78
N ASP A 304 -5.16 -11.69 15.52
CA ASP A 304 -6.21 -12.63 15.17
C ASP A 304 -6.02 -13.99 15.85
N GLU A 305 -4.77 -14.47 15.92
CA GLU A 305 -4.42 -15.74 16.55
C GLU A 305 -4.74 -15.81 18.05
N ARG A 306 -5.00 -14.65 18.69
CA ARG A 306 -5.42 -14.58 20.10
C ARG A 306 -6.92 -14.71 20.29
N LEU A 307 -7.72 -14.39 19.27
CA LEU A 307 -9.16 -14.20 19.39
C LEU A 307 -9.98 -15.19 18.57
N ARG A 308 -9.43 -15.68 17.45
CA ARG A 308 -10.19 -16.46 16.47
C ARG A 308 -10.16 -17.94 16.81
N PHE A 309 -11.29 -18.48 17.21
CA PHE A 309 -11.50 -19.93 17.28
C PHE A 309 -11.94 -20.43 15.91
N ASN A 310 -10.98 -20.69 15.05
CA ASN A 310 -11.24 -20.97 13.63
C ASN A 310 -11.16 -22.47 13.26
N THR A 311 -11.83 -22.80 12.17
CA THR A 311 -11.59 -23.98 11.35
C THR A 311 -11.56 -23.47 9.91
N THR A 312 -10.38 -23.47 9.32
CA THR A 312 -10.15 -22.88 8.01
C THR A 312 -9.56 -23.90 7.05
N GLN A 313 -10.12 -23.99 5.86
CA GLN A 313 -9.62 -24.77 4.72
C GLN A 313 -9.31 -23.82 3.59
N LYS A 314 -8.14 -23.92 3.00
CA LYS A 314 -7.72 -23.10 1.87
C LYS A 314 -7.08 -23.98 0.82
N TYR A 315 -7.44 -23.77 -0.44
CA TYR A 315 -6.81 -24.37 -1.61
C TYR A 315 -6.56 -23.27 -2.64
N SER A 316 -5.35 -23.19 -3.17
CA SER A 316 -5.02 -22.23 -4.22
C SER A 316 -4.11 -22.81 -5.29
N ILE A 317 -4.37 -22.42 -6.53
CA ILE A 317 -3.58 -22.75 -7.71
C ILE A 317 -3.26 -21.46 -8.41
N ASN A 318 -1.98 -21.18 -8.62
CA ASN A 318 -1.50 -20.03 -9.36
C ASN A 318 -0.55 -20.52 -10.44
N HIS A 319 -0.79 -20.16 -11.68
CA HIS A 319 0.04 -20.52 -12.81
C HIS A 319 0.22 -19.31 -13.72
N ILE A 320 1.46 -18.98 -14.08
CA ILE A 320 1.79 -17.98 -15.07
C ILE A 320 2.78 -18.53 -16.09
N ARG A 321 2.55 -18.20 -17.34
CA ARG A 321 3.43 -18.57 -18.45
C ARG A 321 3.66 -17.37 -19.36
N LYS A 322 4.94 -17.12 -19.69
CA LYS A 322 5.36 -16.11 -20.66
C LYS A 322 5.77 -16.80 -21.96
N ASN A 323 5.25 -16.33 -23.08
CA ASN A 323 5.60 -16.82 -24.41
C ASN A 323 6.75 -16.00 -25.05
N LYS A 324 7.18 -16.42 -26.26
CA LYS A 324 8.27 -15.75 -26.98
C LYS A 324 7.94 -14.33 -27.46
N GLN A 325 6.67 -13.96 -27.52
CA GLN A 325 6.21 -12.63 -27.98
C GLN A 325 5.96 -11.64 -26.83
N ASP A 326 6.57 -11.89 -25.66
CA ASP A 326 6.35 -11.11 -24.43
C ASP A 326 4.87 -11.07 -23.97
N ALA A 327 4.08 -12.07 -24.36
CA ALA A 327 2.75 -12.27 -23.83
C ALA A 327 2.82 -13.17 -22.57
N GLU A 328 2.09 -12.76 -21.54
CA GLU A 328 1.98 -13.45 -20.26
C GLU A 328 0.53 -13.89 -20.08
N SER A 329 0.30 -15.18 -19.77
CA SER A 329 -1.01 -15.69 -19.41
C SER A 329 -0.96 -16.23 -18.01
N ARG A 330 -1.87 -15.76 -17.14
CA ARG A 330 -1.98 -16.15 -15.73
C ARG A 330 -3.37 -16.71 -15.44
N ILE A 331 -3.40 -17.78 -14.70
CA ILE A 331 -4.63 -18.38 -14.15
C ILE A 331 -4.43 -18.50 -12.66
N GLU A 332 -5.44 -18.11 -11.92
CA GLU A 332 -5.49 -18.21 -10.47
C GLU A 332 -6.86 -18.77 -10.05
N ALA A 333 -6.86 -19.83 -9.24
CA ALA A 333 -8.05 -20.39 -8.64
C ALA A 333 -7.84 -20.52 -7.13
N ASN A 334 -8.77 -20.01 -6.34
CA ASN A 334 -8.73 -20.06 -4.89
C ASN A 334 -10.06 -20.53 -4.33
N TYR A 335 -10.02 -21.40 -3.34
CA TYR A 335 -11.13 -21.74 -2.50
C TYR A 335 -10.76 -21.57 -1.04
N LEU A 336 -11.60 -20.85 -0.29
CA LEU A 336 -11.45 -20.63 1.14
C LEU A 336 -12.79 -20.97 1.82
N ARG A 337 -12.76 -21.95 2.74
CA ARG A 337 -13.82 -22.14 3.72
C ARG A 337 -13.30 -21.78 5.09
N GLN A 338 -13.99 -20.88 5.77
CA GLN A 338 -13.58 -20.41 7.08
C GLN A 338 -14.78 -20.37 8.02
N VAL A 339 -14.67 -21.08 9.15
CA VAL A 339 -15.58 -20.97 10.28
C VAL A 339 -14.84 -20.32 11.41
N VAL A 340 -15.28 -19.17 11.89
CA VAL A 340 -14.67 -18.44 12.98
C VAL A 340 -15.68 -18.18 14.06
N ARG A 341 -15.33 -18.51 15.29
CA ARG A 341 -16.11 -18.19 16.50
C ARG A 341 -15.38 -17.16 17.31
N GLN A 342 -16.12 -16.25 17.92
CA GLN A 342 -15.62 -15.21 18.82
C GLN A 342 -16.67 -14.89 19.86
N GLN A 343 -16.23 -14.67 21.09
CA GLN A 343 -17.06 -14.18 22.17
C GLN A 343 -16.61 -12.79 22.59
N ARG A 344 -17.56 -11.89 22.72
CA ARG A 344 -17.30 -10.49 23.02
C ARG A 344 -18.41 -9.90 23.87
N GLU A 345 -18.05 -9.07 24.83
CA GLU A 345 -18.97 -8.19 25.55
C GLU A 345 -18.74 -6.74 25.11
N ASN A 346 -19.82 -6.02 24.83
CA ASN A 346 -19.77 -4.62 24.39
C ASN A 346 -20.61 -3.76 25.32
N THR A 347 -20.04 -2.69 25.81
CA THR A 347 -20.78 -1.60 26.48
C THR A 347 -20.72 -0.36 25.60
N SER A 348 -21.87 0.10 25.13
CA SER A 348 -22.01 1.31 24.31
C SER A 348 -22.67 2.40 25.12
N VAL A 349 -22.09 3.59 25.13
CA VAL A 349 -22.65 4.78 25.79
C VAL A 349 -22.82 5.86 24.72
N TYR A 350 -24.04 6.32 24.53
CA TYR A 350 -24.41 7.37 23.58
C TYR A 350 -24.73 8.66 24.32
N ASN A 351 -24.05 9.73 23.96
CA ASN A 351 -24.22 11.07 24.50
C ASN A 351 -24.99 11.93 23.47
N LEU A 352 -26.27 12.09 23.66
CA LEU A 352 -27.21 12.67 22.69
C LEU A 352 -27.50 14.17 22.92
N GLY A 353 -26.57 14.92 23.52
CA GLY A 353 -26.61 16.38 23.55
C GLY A 353 -27.67 16.99 24.48
N GLY A 354 -27.62 16.70 25.76
CA GLY A 354 -28.46 17.31 26.82
C GLY A 354 -29.46 16.35 27.48
N GLU A 355 -29.54 15.11 27.04
CA GLU A 355 -30.26 14.02 27.68
C GLU A 355 -29.29 13.14 28.47
N ALA A 356 -29.80 12.33 29.42
CA ALA A 356 -28.98 11.34 30.10
C ALA A 356 -28.36 10.35 29.06
N PRO A 357 -27.09 9.96 29.23
CA PRO A 357 -26.45 9.01 28.32
C PRO A 357 -27.21 7.69 28.26
N ILE A 358 -27.43 7.19 27.05
CA ILE A 358 -28.02 5.87 26.83
C ILE A 358 -26.92 4.82 26.88
N THR A 359 -26.96 3.93 27.89
CA THR A 359 -26.00 2.85 28.03
C THR A 359 -26.63 1.50 27.66
N THR A 360 -25.93 0.72 26.84
CA THR A 360 -26.33 -0.66 26.52
C THR A 360 -25.16 -1.60 26.66
N THR A 361 -25.36 -2.73 27.36
CA THR A 361 -24.36 -3.80 27.49
C THR A 361 -24.89 -5.07 26.85
N GLU A 362 -24.05 -5.73 26.05
CA GLU A 362 -24.40 -6.94 25.32
C GLU A 362 -23.27 -7.96 25.36
N GLN A 363 -23.64 -9.19 25.69
CA GLN A 363 -22.77 -10.36 25.47
C GLN A 363 -23.11 -10.97 24.13
N ASN A 364 -22.09 -11.09 23.26
CA ASN A 364 -22.23 -11.57 21.90
C ASN A 364 -21.41 -12.83 21.65
N HIS A 365 -22.07 -13.93 21.34
CA HIS A 365 -21.47 -15.15 20.80
C HIS A 365 -21.61 -15.13 19.28
N LYS A 366 -20.49 -14.89 18.59
CA LYS A 366 -20.47 -14.72 17.12
C LYS A 366 -19.89 -15.94 16.45
N THR A 367 -20.55 -16.39 15.38
CA THR A 367 -20.01 -17.38 14.45
C THR A 367 -20.13 -16.85 13.03
N MET A 368 -19.03 -16.80 12.31
CA MET A 368 -18.98 -16.47 10.89
C MET A 368 -18.54 -17.69 10.10
N ILE A 369 -19.28 -18.02 9.06
CA ILE A 369 -18.95 -19.04 8.06
C ILE A 369 -18.81 -18.33 6.73
N SER A 370 -17.65 -18.44 6.12
CA SER A 370 -17.38 -17.86 4.80
C SER A 370 -16.89 -18.95 3.87
N ASP A 371 -17.61 -19.16 2.78
CA ASP A 371 -17.20 -19.97 1.65
C ASP A 371 -16.94 -19.05 0.47
N ILE A 372 -15.71 -19.04 -0.06
CA ILE A 372 -15.30 -18.14 -1.14
C ILE A 372 -14.57 -18.96 -2.20
N PHE A 373 -15.09 -18.93 -3.43
CA PHE A 373 -14.40 -19.43 -4.61
C PHE A 373 -14.10 -18.28 -5.55
N ARG A 374 -12.84 -18.14 -5.97
CA ARG A 374 -12.39 -17.14 -6.94
C ARG A 374 -11.62 -17.80 -8.06
N LEU A 375 -11.96 -17.43 -9.30
CA LEU A 375 -11.24 -17.80 -10.52
C LEU A 375 -10.89 -16.52 -11.26
N GLU A 376 -9.63 -16.35 -11.62
CA GLU A 376 -9.15 -15.21 -12.41
C GLU A 376 -8.27 -15.71 -13.54
N TRP A 377 -8.54 -15.24 -14.74
CA TRP A 377 -7.68 -15.39 -15.90
C TRP A 377 -7.24 -14.02 -16.39
N GLU A 378 -5.95 -13.86 -16.63
CA GLU A 378 -5.35 -12.65 -17.18
C GLU A 378 -4.43 -12.99 -18.33
N ASN A 379 -4.55 -12.26 -19.45
CA ASN A 379 -3.64 -12.33 -20.59
C ASN A 379 -3.08 -10.94 -20.87
N LYS A 380 -1.75 -10.82 -20.85
CA LYS A 380 -1.05 -9.54 -20.94
C LYS A 380 0.00 -9.59 -22.06
N VAL A 381 -0.06 -8.65 -23.00
CA VAL A 381 0.96 -8.44 -24.02
C VAL A 381 1.65 -7.12 -23.72
N ASN A 382 2.99 -7.11 -23.57
CA ASN A 382 3.74 -5.94 -23.15
C ASN A 382 4.95 -5.68 -24.06
N GLN A 383 4.70 -5.02 -25.20
CA GLN A 383 5.68 -4.69 -26.21
C GLN A 383 6.04 -3.19 -26.21
N ALA A 384 7.07 -2.80 -26.93
CA ALA A 384 7.55 -1.41 -26.95
C ALA A 384 6.56 -0.40 -27.58
N ASN A 385 5.70 -0.85 -28.48
CA ASN A 385 4.73 -0.03 -29.22
C ASN A 385 3.26 -0.42 -28.97
N HIS A 386 3.03 -1.55 -28.30
CA HIS A 386 1.71 -2.09 -28.04
C HIS A 386 1.64 -2.69 -26.63
N TYR A 387 0.56 -2.39 -25.93
CA TYR A 387 0.19 -3.06 -24.69
C TYR A 387 -1.25 -3.53 -24.76
N GLY A 388 -1.48 -4.76 -24.32
CA GLY A 388 -2.80 -5.34 -24.16
C GLY A 388 -2.91 -6.04 -22.82
N ASN A 389 -4.04 -5.87 -22.14
CA ASN A 389 -4.38 -6.62 -20.93
C ASN A 389 -5.86 -7.02 -21.01
N GLU A 390 -6.11 -8.30 -20.87
CA GLU A 390 -7.44 -8.92 -20.80
C GLU A 390 -7.57 -9.61 -19.46
N ASN A 391 -8.66 -9.42 -18.78
CA ASN A 391 -8.91 -10.09 -17.50
C ASN A 391 -10.36 -10.53 -17.43
N ILE A 392 -10.57 -11.75 -16.94
CA ILE A 392 -11.90 -12.29 -16.61
C ILE A 392 -11.82 -12.84 -15.19
N SER A 393 -12.78 -12.51 -14.36
CA SER A 393 -12.86 -12.99 -12.99
C SER A 393 -14.27 -13.47 -12.64
N LEU A 394 -14.32 -14.56 -11.89
CA LEU A 394 -15.52 -15.09 -11.25
C LEU A 394 -15.27 -15.16 -9.75
N ASN A 395 -16.18 -14.61 -8.96
CA ASN A 395 -16.15 -14.73 -7.51
C ASN A 395 -17.53 -15.22 -7.04
N VAL A 396 -17.54 -16.39 -6.42
CA VAL A 396 -18.75 -16.95 -5.79
C VAL A 396 -18.48 -17.01 -4.30
N SER A 397 -19.34 -16.39 -3.51
CA SER A 397 -19.17 -16.37 -2.07
C SER A 397 -20.49 -16.54 -1.34
N GLN A 398 -20.43 -17.19 -0.19
CA GLN A 398 -21.49 -17.25 0.79
C GLN A 398 -20.94 -16.88 2.15
N ASN A 399 -21.54 -15.88 2.78
CA ASN A 399 -21.20 -15.45 4.12
C ASN A 399 -22.41 -15.63 5.02
N ASP A 400 -22.30 -16.51 6.00
CA ASP A 400 -23.31 -16.76 7.01
C ASP A 400 -22.79 -16.25 8.36
N GLY A 401 -23.49 -15.33 8.99
CA GLY A 401 -23.20 -14.79 10.32
C GLY A 401 -24.26 -15.16 11.31
N LEU A 402 -23.89 -15.72 12.45
CA LEU A 402 -24.76 -15.99 13.58
C LEU A 402 -24.28 -15.21 14.79
N SER A 403 -25.18 -14.48 15.45
CA SER A 403 -24.92 -13.78 16.71
C SER A 403 -25.99 -14.15 17.72
N ASN A 404 -25.61 -14.75 18.83
CA ASN A 404 -26.48 -14.90 20.01
C ASN A 404 -26.15 -13.74 20.96
N ILE A 405 -27.15 -12.92 21.26
CA ILE A 405 -27.01 -11.69 21.99
C ILE A 405 -27.75 -11.86 23.32
N ASN A 406 -27.03 -11.76 24.44
CA ASN A 406 -27.56 -11.94 25.80
C ASN A 406 -28.32 -13.27 26.01
N ASP A 407 -27.97 -14.31 25.24
CA ASP A 407 -28.60 -15.64 25.20
C ASP A 407 -30.12 -15.63 24.94
N THR A 408 -30.71 -14.49 24.63
CA THR A 408 -32.15 -14.30 24.43
C THR A 408 -32.54 -13.97 22.98
N LEU A 409 -31.60 -13.34 22.25
CA LEU A 409 -31.83 -12.89 20.89
C LEU A 409 -30.85 -13.53 19.92
N THR A 410 -31.38 -14.12 18.87
CA THR A 410 -30.58 -14.70 17.80
C THR A 410 -30.73 -13.87 16.52
N GLN A 411 -29.59 -13.39 16.02
CA GLN A 411 -29.48 -12.80 14.69
C GLN A 411 -28.70 -13.72 13.77
N ARG A 412 -29.32 -14.07 12.64
CA ARG A 412 -28.62 -14.79 11.55
C ARG A 412 -28.66 -13.96 10.28
N ILE A 413 -27.51 -13.85 9.61
CA ILE A 413 -27.37 -13.20 8.30
C ILE A 413 -26.83 -14.21 7.32
N ARG A 414 -27.41 -14.26 6.13
CA ARG A 414 -26.96 -15.11 5.03
C ARG A 414 -26.83 -14.30 3.76
N ILE A 415 -25.62 -14.28 3.16
CA ILE A 415 -25.28 -13.43 2.01
C ILE A 415 -24.58 -14.26 0.93
N PRO A 416 -25.33 -15.03 0.13
CA PRO A 416 -24.81 -15.60 -1.12
C PRO A 416 -24.61 -14.49 -2.17
N LYS A 417 -23.49 -14.55 -2.89
CA LYS A 417 -23.12 -13.56 -3.89
C LYS A 417 -22.35 -14.19 -5.05
N ILE A 418 -22.65 -13.75 -6.26
CA ILE A 418 -21.93 -14.10 -7.50
C ILE A 418 -21.50 -12.80 -8.17
N ASP A 419 -20.22 -12.67 -8.47
CA ASP A 419 -19.63 -11.55 -9.20
C ASP A 419 -18.91 -12.10 -10.43
N ILE A 420 -19.23 -11.58 -11.61
CA ILE A 420 -18.54 -11.88 -12.87
C ILE A 420 -18.06 -10.56 -13.42
N ALA A 421 -16.76 -10.44 -13.71
CA ALA A 421 -16.21 -9.21 -14.26
C ALA A 421 -15.24 -9.50 -15.40
N GLY A 422 -15.33 -8.70 -16.45
CA GLY A 422 -14.41 -8.69 -17.59
C GLY A 422 -13.79 -7.31 -17.77
N SER A 423 -12.51 -7.24 -18.10
CA SER A 423 -11.86 -5.99 -18.45
C SER A 423 -10.89 -6.13 -19.60
N LEU A 424 -10.80 -5.08 -20.40
CA LEU A 424 -9.95 -4.98 -21.56
C LEU A 424 -9.19 -3.66 -21.52
N TYR A 425 -7.87 -3.71 -21.72
CA TYR A 425 -7.04 -2.54 -21.98
C TYR A 425 -6.23 -2.76 -23.24
N ARG A 426 -6.27 -1.80 -24.17
CA ARG A 426 -5.44 -1.73 -25.36
C ARG A 426 -4.74 -0.38 -25.43
N LEU A 427 -3.43 -0.40 -25.67
CA LEU A 427 -2.61 0.80 -25.87
C LEU A 427 -1.78 0.63 -27.12
N PHE A 428 -1.89 1.60 -28.01
CA PHE A 428 -1.11 1.71 -29.24
C PHE A 428 -0.24 2.96 -29.18
N VAL A 429 1.05 2.81 -29.42
CA VAL A 429 2.01 3.91 -29.39
C VAL A 429 2.54 4.19 -30.77
N PHE A 430 2.36 5.44 -31.20
CA PHE A 430 2.90 6.01 -32.44
C PHE A 430 4.14 6.87 -32.12
N LYS A 431 4.82 7.42 -33.12
CA LYS A 431 6.07 8.19 -32.89
C LYS A 431 5.94 9.29 -31.80
N LYS A 432 4.86 10.09 -31.85
CA LYS A 432 4.65 11.24 -30.93
C LYS A 432 3.32 11.19 -30.18
N SER A 433 2.51 10.17 -30.42
CA SER A 433 1.18 10.04 -29.82
C SER A 433 0.90 8.61 -29.38
N GLN A 434 -0.11 8.45 -28.59
CA GLN A 434 -0.61 7.17 -28.13
C GLN A 434 -2.12 7.20 -28.00
N LEU A 435 -2.75 6.09 -28.32
CA LEU A 435 -4.17 5.87 -28.19
C LEU A 435 -4.40 4.70 -27.25
N SER A 436 -5.25 4.88 -26.27
CA SER A 436 -5.64 3.78 -25.38
C SER A 436 -7.13 3.65 -25.26
N TRP A 437 -7.59 2.42 -25.19
CA TRP A 437 -8.96 2.05 -24.92
C TRP A 437 -9.01 1.13 -23.72
N ARG A 438 -9.84 1.49 -22.72
CA ARG A 438 -10.17 0.67 -21.56
C ARG A 438 -11.66 0.40 -21.56
N SER A 439 -12.02 -0.84 -21.22
CA SER A 439 -13.40 -1.27 -21.10
C SER A 439 -13.51 -2.23 -19.93
N THR A 440 -14.60 -2.14 -19.17
CA THR A 440 -14.97 -3.13 -18.16
C THR A 440 -16.46 -3.41 -18.25
N ALA A 441 -16.85 -4.64 -17.96
CA ALA A 441 -18.25 -5.05 -17.86
C ALA A 441 -18.36 -6.04 -16.70
N ASP A 442 -19.26 -5.76 -15.76
CA ASP A 442 -19.46 -6.57 -14.55
C ASP A 442 -20.94 -6.89 -14.37
N TYR A 443 -21.17 -8.07 -13.82
CA TYR A 443 -22.48 -8.49 -13.32
C TYR A 443 -22.35 -8.98 -11.89
N HIS A 444 -23.19 -8.48 -11.02
CA HIS A 444 -23.24 -8.87 -9.62
C HIS A 444 -24.66 -9.28 -9.25
N HIS A 445 -24.78 -10.45 -8.67
CA HIS A 445 -26.00 -10.94 -8.08
C HIS A 445 -25.79 -11.24 -6.60
N GLY A 446 -26.65 -10.75 -5.74
CA GLY A 446 -26.57 -11.01 -4.31
C GLY A 446 -27.94 -11.07 -3.64
N VAL A 447 -28.04 -11.95 -2.67
CA VAL A 447 -29.17 -12.03 -1.75
C VAL A 447 -28.63 -11.73 -0.36
N SER A 448 -29.38 -10.95 0.41
CA SER A 448 -29.05 -10.65 1.79
C SER A 448 -30.26 -10.97 2.65
N ASP A 449 -30.18 -12.06 3.41
CA ASP A 449 -31.21 -12.50 4.35
C ASP A 449 -30.80 -12.14 5.77
N LEU A 450 -31.64 -11.45 6.50
CA LEU A 450 -31.52 -11.21 7.93
C LEU A 450 -32.68 -11.89 8.65
N TYR A 451 -32.33 -12.74 9.58
CA TYR A 451 -33.26 -13.35 10.52
C TYR A 451 -33.02 -12.79 11.91
N VAL A 452 -34.03 -12.36 12.60
CA VAL A 452 -33.98 -11.90 13.99
C VAL A 452 -35.02 -12.70 14.73
N ASN A 453 -34.60 -13.73 15.47
CA ASN A 453 -35.49 -14.83 15.91
C ASN A 453 -36.28 -15.39 14.70
N ASP A 454 -37.59 -15.27 14.69
CA ASP A 454 -38.48 -15.78 13.63
C ASP A 454 -38.77 -14.73 12.54
N ASP A 455 -38.40 -13.47 12.73
CA ASP A 455 -38.63 -12.39 11.77
C ASP A 455 -37.56 -12.39 10.67
N ARG A 456 -38.01 -12.30 9.42
CA ARG A 456 -37.13 -12.34 8.24
C ARG A 456 -37.23 -11.08 7.39
N SER A 457 -36.07 -10.50 7.08
CA SER A 457 -35.88 -9.45 6.08
C SER A 457 -35.00 -9.96 4.94
N ARG A 458 -35.50 -9.93 3.69
CA ARG A 458 -34.77 -10.40 2.50
C ARG A 458 -34.66 -9.30 1.46
N LEU A 459 -33.42 -9.02 1.06
CA LEU A 459 -33.09 -8.09 -0.01
C LEU A 459 -32.34 -8.82 -1.11
N ARG A 460 -32.80 -8.71 -2.36
CA ARG A 460 -32.11 -9.23 -3.55
C ARG A 460 -31.61 -8.06 -4.38
N SER A 461 -30.43 -8.16 -4.91
CA SER A 461 -29.82 -7.10 -5.73
C SER A 461 -29.16 -7.71 -6.95
N ASN A 462 -29.43 -7.11 -8.11
CA ASN A 462 -28.72 -7.35 -9.36
C ASN A 462 -28.11 -6.04 -9.81
N LEU A 463 -26.84 -6.06 -10.16
CA LEU A 463 -26.12 -4.89 -10.66
C LEU A 463 -25.45 -5.25 -11.98
N TRP A 464 -25.78 -4.53 -13.03
CA TRP A 464 -25.07 -4.51 -14.29
C TRP A 464 -24.28 -3.23 -14.38
N HIS A 465 -22.99 -3.35 -14.58
CA HIS A 465 -22.09 -2.22 -14.76
C HIS A 465 -21.29 -2.37 -16.05
N THR A 466 -21.12 -1.26 -16.75
CA THR A 466 -20.17 -1.18 -17.85
C THR A 466 -19.52 0.21 -17.88
N ALA A 467 -18.21 0.23 -18.09
CA ALA A 467 -17.48 1.47 -18.23
C ALA A 467 -16.49 1.39 -19.40
N HIS A 468 -16.42 2.46 -20.18
CA HIS A 468 -15.54 2.58 -21.35
C HIS A 468 -14.78 3.91 -21.26
N ALA A 469 -13.49 3.88 -21.59
CA ALA A 469 -12.65 5.08 -21.68
C ALA A 469 -11.75 5.02 -22.91
N LEU A 470 -11.84 6.05 -23.73
CA LEU A 470 -10.95 6.30 -24.85
C LEU A 470 -10.03 7.47 -24.50
N SER A 471 -8.74 7.30 -24.64
CA SER A 471 -7.76 8.33 -24.30
C SER A 471 -6.74 8.49 -25.44
N TRP A 472 -6.58 9.72 -25.89
CA TRP A 472 -5.53 10.12 -26.81
C TRP A 472 -4.51 10.99 -26.10
N GLN A 473 -3.20 10.68 -26.26
CA GLN A 473 -2.11 11.41 -25.64
C GLN A 473 -1.08 11.79 -26.69
N LYS A 474 -0.56 13.02 -26.59
CA LYS A 474 0.53 13.54 -27.42
C LYS A 474 1.66 14.06 -26.54
N ASN A 475 2.89 13.64 -26.86
CA ASN A 475 4.10 14.09 -26.19
C ASN A 475 4.91 14.98 -27.13
N ARG A 476 5.32 16.17 -26.64
CA ARG A 476 6.17 17.11 -27.38
C ARG A 476 7.18 17.75 -26.44
N PHE A 477 8.47 17.40 -26.55
CA PHE A 477 9.54 17.87 -25.65
C PHE A 477 9.17 17.68 -24.17
N HIS A 478 9.07 18.79 -23.44
CA HIS A 478 8.70 18.81 -22.04
C HIS A 478 7.20 18.75 -21.77
N TRP A 479 6.36 18.85 -22.79
CA TRP A 479 4.91 18.89 -22.67
C TRP A 479 4.26 17.56 -23.03
N MET A 480 3.30 17.14 -22.22
CA MET A 480 2.38 16.04 -22.47
C MET A 480 0.95 16.55 -22.38
N GLN A 481 0.14 16.24 -23.38
CA GLN A 481 -1.29 16.51 -23.40
C GLN A 481 -2.03 15.19 -23.56
N ARG A 482 -3.04 14.97 -22.74
CA ARG A 482 -3.92 13.80 -22.83
C ARG A 482 -5.36 14.26 -22.73
N TYR A 483 -6.20 13.70 -23.58
CA TYR A 483 -7.64 13.91 -23.57
C TYR A 483 -8.31 12.56 -23.46
N GLN A 484 -9.14 12.38 -22.45
CA GLN A 484 -9.87 11.14 -22.22
C GLN A 484 -11.36 11.45 -22.17
N ILE A 485 -12.13 10.61 -22.84
CA ILE A 485 -13.59 10.57 -22.74
C ILE A 485 -13.94 9.23 -22.14
N SER A 486 -14.82 9.23 -21.15
CA SER A 486 -15.32 7.99 -20.53
C SER A 486 -16.81 8.05 -20.29
N ILE A 487 -17.41 6.88 -20.38
CA ILE A 487 -18.83 6.64 -20.09
C ILE A 487 -18.89 5.48 -19.11
N ASP A 488 -19.71 5.62 -18.07
CA ASP A 488 -19.93 4.63 -17.04
C ASP A 488 -21.46 4.49 -16.86
N ALA A 489 -21.95 3.25 -16.84
CA ALA A 489 -23.35 2.94 -16.67
C ALA A 489 -23.53 1.88 -15.60
N ASN A 490 -24.24 2.22 -14.54
CA ASN A 490 -24.61 1.34 -13.44
C ASN A 490 -26.11 1.17 -13.40
N ASN A 491 -26.60 -0.04 -13.64
CA ASN A 491 -28.03 -0.38 -13.52
C ASN A 491 -28.21 -1.35 -12.35
N ILE A 492 -28.78 -0.88 -11.26
CA ILE A 492 -29.09 -1.68 -10.09
C ILE A 492 -30.58 -1.95 -10.02
N HIS A 493 -30.93 -3.21 -9.81
CA HIS A 493 -32.28 -3.65 -9.51
C HIS A 493 -32.33 -4.27 -8.11
N ILE A 494 -33.18 -3.76 -7.24
CA ILE A 494 -33.34 -4.17 -5.85
C ILE A 494 -34.76 -4.62 -5.61
N LYS A 495 -34.91 -5.78 -4.96
CA LYS A 495 -36.19 -6.32 -4.52
C LYS A 495 -36.14 -6.58 -3.01
N ASN A 496 -37.08 -5.97 -2.29
CA ASN A 496 -37.33 -6.26 -0.90
C ASN A 496 -38.54 -7.21 -0.81
N ASP A 497 -38.37 -8.40 -0.25
CA ASP A 497 -39.43 -9.42 -0.08
C ASP A 497 -40.08 -9.35 1.33
N GLY A 498 -39.94 -8.19 2.06
CA GLY A 498 -40.58 -7.96 3.36
C GLY A 498 -42.08 -7.63 3.29
N ASN A 499 -42.64 -7.16 4.42
CA ASN A 499 -44.07 -6.82 4.57
C ASN A 499 -44.58 -5.78 3.56
N GLU A 500 -43.67 -4.94 3.05
CA GLU A 500 -43.91 -4.05 1.91
C GLU A 500 -42.97 -4.51 0.78
N ALA A 501 -43.48 -5.33 -0.12
CA ALA A 501 -42.71 -5.80 -1.29
C ALA A 501 -42.43 -4.64 -2.23
N ILE A 502 -41.18 -4.13 -2.20
CA ILE A 502 -40.71 -3.06 -3.07
C ILE A 502 -39.79 -3.64 -4.12
N SER A 503 -40.03 -3.28 -5.39
CA SER A 503 -39.12 -3.59 -6.50
C SER A 503 -38.69 -2.27 -7.16
N GLN A 504 -37.43 -1.93 -7.06
CA GLN A 504 -36.86 -0.66 -7.52
C GLN A 504 -35.71 -0.88 -8.46
N SER A 505 -35.70 -0.14 -9.59
CA SER A 505 -34.55 -0.08 -10.49
C SER A 505 -34.01 1.35 -10.54
N SER A 506 -32.71 1.49 -10.57
CA SER A 506 -32.03 2.76 -10.75
C SER A 506 -30.87 2.62 -11.75
N LEU A 507 -30.94 3.37 -12.84
CA LEU A 507 -29.82 3.53 -13.78
C LEU A 507 -29.09 4.82 -13.47
N ASN A 508 -27.78 4.71 -13.23
CA ASN A 508 -26.88 5.86 -13.13
C ASN A 508 -25.97 5.87 -14.37
N LEU A 509 -26.00 6.95 -15.12
CA LEU A 509 -25.14 7.19 -16.29
C LEU A 509 -24.18 8.33 -15.95
N THR A 510 -22.87 8.08 -16.09
CA THR A 510 -21.83 9.09 -15.91
C THR A 510 -21.04 9.27 -17.21
N GLY A 511 -21.03 10.48 -17.73
CA GLY A 511 -20.16 10.92 -18.82
C GLY A 511 -19.05 11.79 -18.25
N LYS A 512 -17.81 11.58 -18.68
CA LYS A 512 -16.68 12.34 -18.17
C LYS A 512 -15.69 12.67 -19.29
N VAL A 513 -15.27 13.94 -19.33
CA VAL A 513 -14.19 14.43 -20.19
C VAL A 513 -13.05 14.88 -19.28
N SER A 514 -11.87 14.31 -19.48
CA SER A 514 -10.69 14.51 -18.64
C SER A 514 -9.51 15.01 -19.49
N PRO A 515 -9.40 16.34 -19.73
CA PRO A 515 -8.17 16.91 -20.27
C PRO A 515 -7.07 16.86 -19.21
N TYR A 516 -5.85 16.64 -19.66
CA TYR A 516 -4.68 16.56 -18.77
C TYR A 516 -3.49 17.21 -19.49
N TRP A 517 -2.83 18.13 -18.82
CA TRP A 517 -1.63 18.80 -19.29
C TRP A 517 -0.51 18.62 -18.29
N GLN A 518 0.67 18.26 -18.78
CA GLN A 518 1.86 18.11 -17.95
C GLN A 518 3.03 18.81 -18.58
N TYR A 519 3.76 19.57 -17.80
CA TYR A 519 5.11 20.04 -18.09
C TYR A 519 6.11 19.28 -17.24
N LYS A 520 7.16 18.73 -17.84
CA LYS A 520 8.17 17.92 -17.18
C LYS A 520 9.57 18.30 -17.63
N THR A 521 10.46 18.53 -16.69
CA THR A 521 11.91 18.59 -16.86
C THR A 521 12.56 17.42 -16.10
N GLU A 522 13.87 17.33 -16.04
CA GLU A 522 14.58 16.33 -15.23
C GLU A 522 14.30 16.44 -13.72
N THR A 523 14.12 17.68 -13.22
CA THR A 523 13.98 17.94 -11.78
C THR A 523 12.62 18.47 -11.37
N PHE A 524 11.77 18.86 -12.30
CA PHE A 524 10.49 19.49 -12.01
C PHE A 524 9.38 18.93 -12.89
N ARG A 525 8.21 18.76 -12.29
CA ARG A 525 6.99 18.37 -12.96
C ARG A 525 5.80 19.11 -12.36
N ILE A 526 4.95 19.61 -13.25
CA ILE A 526 3.63 20.12 -12.92
C ILE A 526 2.61 19.47 -13.84
N SER A 527 1.48 19.05 -13.31
CA SER A 527 0.36 18.60 -14.14
C SER A 527 -0.96 19.10 -13.60
N PHE A 528 -1.88 19.39 -14.52
CA PHE A 528 -3.21 19.88 -14.25
C PHE A 528 -4.25 19.08 -15.05
N SER A 529 -5.36 18.72 -14.39
CA SER A 529 -6.46 17.97 -14.99
C SER A 529 -7.80 18.44 -14.41
N PRO A 530 -8.58 19.23 -15.14
CA PRO A 530 -9.96 19.58 -14.76
C PRO A 530 -10.91 18.53 -15.37
N ASP A 531 -11.39 17.58 -14.57
CA ASP A 531 -12.40 16.64 -15.03
C ASP A 531 -13.77 17.31 -15.13
N LEU A 532 -14.42 17.20 -16.29
CA LEU A 532 -15.79 17.65 -16.53
C LEU A 532 -16.70 16.43 -16.44
N ILE A 533 -17.63 16.42 -15.52
CA ILE A 533 -18.47 15.27 -15.17
C ILE A 533 -19.93 15.65 -15.41
N TRP A 534 -20.63 14.79 -16.13
CA TRP A 534 -22.08 14.76 -16.24
C TRP A 534 -22.57 13.44 -15.67
N GLU A 535 -23.56 13.49 -14.78
CA GLU A 535 -24.13 12.33 -14.14
C GLU A 535 -25.65 12.41 -14.12
N ARG A 536 -26.33 11.33 -14.50
CA ARG A 536 -27.78 11.25 -14.53
C ARG A 536 -28.29 10.00 -13.83
N PHE A 537 -29.18 10.18 -12.88
CA PHE A 537 -29.91 9.15 -12.18
C PHE A 537 -31.34 9.07 -12.70
N THR A 538 -31.85 7.86 -12.88
CA THR A 538 -33.27 7.63 -13.23
C THR A 538 -34.15 7.55 -11.99
N TYR A 539 -33.55 7.13 -10.84
CA TYR A 539 -34.25 7.11 -9.55
C TYR A 539 -33.24 7.36 -8.39
N PRO A 540 -33.51 8.33 -7.49
CA PRO A 540 -34.39 9.48 -7.73
C PRO A 540 -33.93 10.27 -8.95
N GLN A 541 -34.88 10.83 -9.71
CA GLN A 541 -34.51 11.52 -10.94
C GLN A 541 -33.66 12.77 -10.65
N LYS A 542 -32.42 12.76 -11.11
CA LYS A 542 -31.48 13.87 -10.92
C LYS A 542 -30.43 13.90 -12.01
N THR A 543 -30.07 15.11 -12.41
CA THR A 543 -28.91 15.37 -13.27
C THR A 543 -27.94 16.27 -12.53
N LEU A 544 -26.65 15.92 -12.58
CA LEU A 544 -25.55 16.64 -11.94
C LEU A 544 -24.49 16.99 -12.98
N TRP A 545 -24.00 18.23 -12.91
CA TRP A 545 -22.82 18.69 -13.60
C TRP A 545 -21.76 19.07 -12.57
N ALA A 546 -20.54 18.62 -12.75
CA ALA A 546 -19.45 18.92 -11.84
C ALA A 546 -18.13 19.12 -12.59
N VAL A 547 -17.29 19.97 -11.99
CA VAL A 547 -15.89 20.16 -12.43
C VAL A 547 -15.00 19.72 -11.27
N SER A 548 -14.06 18.82 -11.55
CA SER A 548 -13.14 18.28 -10.55
C SER A 548 -11.69 18.55 -10.96
N PRO A 549 -11.14 19.75 -10.64
CA PRO A 549 -9.76 20.10 -10.95
C PRO A 549 -8.79 19.39 -10.02
N PHE A 550 -7.65 18.96 -10.61
CA PHE A 550 -6.55 18.35 -9.89
C PHE A 550 -5.22 18.93 -10.36
N LEU A 551 -4.40 19.39 -9.43
CA LEU A 551 -3.06 19.91 -9.64
C LEU A 551 -2.05 19.01 -8.94
N TYR A 552 -1.00 18.62 -9.63
CA TYR A 552 0.12 17.84 -9.09
C TYR A 552 1.44 18.53 -9.40
N LEU A 553 2.29 18.63 -8.38
CA LEU A 553 3.62 19.22 -8.41
C LEU A 553 4.61 18.21 -7.86
N ASN A 554 5.76 18.07 -8.54
CA ASN A 554 6.85 17.25 -8.07
C ASN A 554 8.16 17.96 -8.37
N LYS A 555 9.05 18.04 -7.38
CA LYS A 555 10.36 18.68 -7.49
C LYS A 555 11.43 17.78 -6.89
N LYS A 556 12.36 17.30 -7.72
CA LYS A 556 13.61 16.69 -7.27
C LYS A 556 14.58 17.81 -6.94
N LEU A 557 14.89 18.01 -5.65
CA LEU A 557 15.91 19.00 -5.21
C LEU A 557 17.31 18.50 -5.56
N ASN A 558 17.51 17.21 -5.44
CA ASN A 558 18.68 16.45 -5.90
C ASN A 558 18.33 14.96 -5.95
N PHE A 559 19.31 14.09 -6.21
CA PHE A 559 19.07 12.62 -6.30
C PHE A 559 18.70 11.97 -4.95
N ARG A 560 18.76 12.70 -3.81
CA ARG A 560 18.40 12.21 -2.48
C ARG A 560 17.12 12.82 -1.94
N GLN A 561 16.66 13.92 -2.51
CA GLN A 561 15.58 14.72 -1.95
C GLN A 561 14.51 15.00 -3.00
N GLU A 562 13.30 14.73 -2.62
CA GLU A 562 12.13 14.94 -3.49
C GLU A 562 10.97 15.55 -2.68
N MET A 563 10.29 16.50 -3.29
CA MET A 563 9.07 17.09 -2.77
C MET A 563 7.92 16.81 -3.74
N THR A 564 6.79 16.42 -3.19
CA THR A 564 5.56 16.22 -3.97
C THR A 564 4.42 16.97 -3.30
N ALA A 565 3.64 17.69 -4.08
CA ALA A 565 2.41 18.32 -3.61
C ALA A 565 1.28 18.03 -4.60
N TYR A 566 0.08 17.83 -4.08
CA TYR A 566 -1.12 17.82 -4.91
C TYR A 566 -2.29 18.48 -4.22
N PHE A 567 -3.16 19.06 -5.03
CA PHE A 567 -4.39 19.73 -4.61
C PHE A 567 -5.51 19.31 -5.55
N GLY A 568 -6.68 19.05 -5.02
CA GLY A 568 -7.81 18.67 -5.83
C GLY A 568 -9.13 19.06 -5.20
N TYR A 569 -10.12 19.25 -6.07
CA TYR A 569 -11.51 19.40 -5.69
C TYR A 569 -12.32 18.33 -6.41
N THR A 570 -13.14 17.58 -5.69
CA THR A 570 -13.97 16.52 -6.29
C THR A 570 -15.42 16.65 -5.84
N THR A 571 -16.30 16.16 -6.72
CA THR A 571 -17.71 15.94 -6.40
C THR A 571 -18.00 14.46 -6.57
N SER A 572 -18.63 13.83 -5.58
CA SER A 572 -19.04 12.43 -5.61
C SER A 572 -20.46 12.29 -5.11
N THR A 573 -21.15 11.28 -5.63
CA THR A 573 -22.50 10.90 -5.24
C THR A 573 -22.48 9.67 -4.33
N GLY A 574 -23.51 9.53 -3.48
CA GLY A 574 -23.64 8.41 -2.56
C GLY A 574 -24.05 7.11 -3.23
N ASP A 575 -23.86 5.99 -2.52
CA ASP A 575 -24.24 4.65 -2.97
C ASP A 575 -25.76 4.46 -3.07
N ALA A 576 -26.19 3.51 -3.89
CA ALA A 576 -27.59 3.13 -4.07
C ALA A 576 -28.33 2.78 -2.75
N LYS A 577 -27.63 2.27 -1.74
CA LYS A 577 -28.18 2.00 -0.40
C LYS A 577 -28.77 3.23 0.28
N ASN A 578 -28.35 4.43 -0.12
CA ASN A 578 -28.78 5.70 0.48
C ASN A 578 -30.09 6.24 -0.12
N TYR A 579 -30.51 5.77 -1.30
CA TYR A 579 -31.65 6.32 -2.01
C TYR A 579 -32.57 5.27 -2.67
N ALA A 580 -32.13 4.03 -2.79
CA ALA A 580 -32.89 3.03 -3.56
C ALA A 580 -34.03 2.38 -2.78
N LEU A 581 -34.03 2.44 -1.47
CA LEU A 581 -35.10 1.92 -0.59
C LEU A 581 -35.43 2.98 0.46
N SER A 582 -36.73 3.21 0.73
CA SER A 582 -37.17 4.20 1.73
C SER A 582 -36.75 3.81 3.14
N GLN A 583 -36.83 2.51 3.46
CA GLN A 583 -36.40 1.99 4.76
C GLN A 583 -35.97 0.52 4.62
N TYR A 584 -34.97 0.10 5.41
CA TYR A 584 -34.60 -1.30 5.57
C TYR A 584 -33.92 -1.57 6.91
N ARG A 585 -34.06 -2.81 7.38
CA ARG A 585 -33.42 -3.27 8.63
C ARG A 585 -31.98 -3.67 8.34
N ARG A 586 -30.99 -3.14 9.10
CA ARG A 586 -29.56 -3.47 8.92
C ARG A 586 -29.08 -4.57 9.85
N SER A 587 -29.63 -4.61 11.07
CA SER A 587 -29.33 -5.61 12.10
C SER A 587 -30.53 -5.81 13.02
N TYR A 588 -30.40 -6.62 14.04
CA TYR A 588 -31.47 -6.91 14.99
C TYR A 588 -32.16 -5.67 15.58
N ARG A 589 -31.43 -4.55 15.73
CA ARG A 589 -31.97 -3.30 16.29
C ARG A 589 -31.64 -2.04 15.47
N SER A 590 -31.00 -2.19 14.32
CA SER A 590 -30.59 -1.05 13.51
C SER A 590 -31.39 -0.97 12.23
N TRP A 591 -31.97 0.20 11.97
CA TRP A 591 -32.75 0.53 10.80
C TRP A 591 -32.08 1.67 10.05
N TYR A 592 -32.20 1.67 8.75
CA TYR A 592 -31.80 2.77 7.89
C TYR A 592 -33.01 3.32 7.18
N VAL A 593 -33.17 4.66 7.22
CA VAL A 593 -34.27 5.39 6.60
C VAL A 593 -33.68 6.34 5.57
N SER A 594 -34.01 6.16 4.31
CA SER A 594 -33.60 7.03 3.22
C SER A 594 -34.63 8.17 3.03
N GLY A 595 -34.18 9.32 2.61
CA GLY A 595 -35.02 10.48 2.30
C GLY A 595 -35.30 10.65 0.80
N ASP A 596 -35.16 9.61 -0.03
CA ASP A 596 -35.19 9.69 -1.50
C ASP A 596 -34.23 10.78 -2.05
N ILE A 597 -33.06 10.92 -1.43
CA ILE A 597 -32.09 11.95 -1.71
C ILE A 597 -30.80 11.29 -2.18
N ILE A 598 -30.25 11.77 -3.28
CA ILE A 598 -28.90 11.42 -3.69
C ILE A 598 -27.93 12.28 -2.86
N PRO A 599 -27.14 11.66 -1.96
CA PRO A 599 -26.10 12.39 -1.25
C PRO A 599 -25.05 12.89 -2.23
N ILE A 600 -24.68 14.14 -2.10
CA ILE A 600 -23.60 14.77 -2.88
C ILE A 600 -22.55 15.25 -1.89
N THR A 601 -21.34 14.75 -2.04
CA THR A 601 -20.18 15.20 -1.27
C THR A 601 -19.23 15.94 -2.19
N ARG A 602 -18.90 17.18 -1.82
CA ARG A 602 -17.85 17.98 -2.43
C ARG A 602 -16.66 17.97 -1.49
N SER A 603 -15.47 17.74 -2.00
CA SER A 603 -14.28 17.75 -1.17
C SER A 603 -13.15 18.55 -1.79
N LEU A 604 -12.53 19.41 -0.98
CA LEU A 604 -11.25 20.05 -1.26
C LEU A 604 -10.19 19.30 -0.47
N TYR A 605 -9.16 18.84 -1.16
CA TYR A 605 -8.09 18.08 -0.53
C TYR A 605 -6.72 18.48 -1.05
N GLY A 606 -5.72 18.36 -0.17
CA GLY A 606 -4.34 18.59 -0.52
C GLY A 606 -3.38 17.75 0.30
N ASN A 607 -2.22 17.52 -0.28
CA ASN A 607 -1.11 16.84 0.38
C ASN A 607 0.21 17.50 -0.02
N LEU A 608 1.11 17.62 0.94
CA LEU A 608 2.51 17.99 0.74
C LEU A 608 3.36 16.91 1.37
N SER A 609 4.32 16.34 0.62
CA SER A 609 5.24 15.33 1.10
C SER A 609 6.67 15.68 0.73
N TYR A 610 7.58 15.34 1.63
CA TYR A 610 9.04 15.44 1.43
C TYR A 610 9.66 14.10 1.73
N GLU A 611 10.59 13.68 0.87
CA GLU A 611 11.37 12.45 1.00
C GLU A 611 12.85 12.75 0.93
N TYR A 612 13.59 12.12 1.84
CA TYR A 612 15.05 12.07 1.83
C TYR A 612 15.50 10.62 1.91
N LYS A 613 16.43 10.24 1.04
CA LYS A 613 16.98 8.89 1.00
C LYS A 613 18.47 8.91 0.75
N ARG A 614 19.18 8.12 1.54
CA ARG A 614 20.61 7.85 1.37
C ARG A 614 20.88 6.35 1.53
N PRO A 615 20.55 5.53 0.49
CA PRO A 615 20.58 4.07 0.56
C PRO A 615 21.92 3.49 1.03
N ILE A 616 23.05 4.04 0.56
CA ILE A 616 24.40 3.59 0.95
C ILE A 616 24.65 3.74 2.45
N LYS A 617 24.09 4.77 3.10
CA LYS A 617 24.17 5.00 4.55
C LYS A 617 22.95 4.49 5.31
N GLU A 618 22.02 3.83 4.62
CA GLU A 618 20.80 3.26 5.18
C GLU A 618 19.92 4.25 5.93
N VAL A 619 19.86 5.49 5.44
CA VAL A 619 19.01 6.55 6.01
C VAL A 619 17.86 6.83 5.08
N PHE A 620 16.65 6.75 5.63
CA PHE A 620 15.39 7.05 4.97
C PHE A 620 14.55 7.95 5.87
N PHE A 621 13.99 8.96 5.27
CA PHE A 621 13.11 9.92 5.95
C PHE A 621 11.99 10.29 5.00
N SER A 622 10.75 10.29 5.49
CA SER A 622 9.63 10.91 4.80
C SER A 622 8.75 11.67 5.78
N ALA A 623 8.21 12.78 5.33
CA ALA A 623 7.23 13.58 6.05
C ALA A 623 6.10 13.97 5.11
N SER A 624 4.86 13.95 5.59
CA SER A 624 3.72 14.41 4.82
C SER A 624 2.70 15.14 5.70
N ILE A 625 2.01 16.10 5.07
CA ILE A 625 0.87 16.81 5.66
C ILE A 625 -0.25 16.73 4.64
N ASN A 626 -1.44 16.36 5.10
CA ASN A 626 -2.65 16.32 4.28
C ASN A 626 -3.78 17.10 4.96
N ALA A 627 -4.63 17.73 4.15
CA ALA A 627 -5.83 18.43 4.62
C ALA A 627 -6.98 18.12 3.67
N ASN A 628 -8.16 17.88 4.26
CA ASN A 628 -9.39 17.61 3.52
C ASN A 628 -10.53 18.36 4.18
N ARG A 629 -11.36 19.02 3.35
CA ARG A 629 -12.62 19.62 3.76
C ARG A 629 -13.75 19.05 2.91
N TYR A 630 -14.82 18.65 3.56
CA TYR A 630 -15.99 18.04 2.93
C TYR A 630 -17.20 18.91 3.14
N TRP A 631 -17.99 19.09 2.09
CA TRP A 631 -19.32 19.69 2.11
C TRP A 631 -20.31 18.67 1.58
N MET A 632 -21.31 18.37 2.36
CA MET A 632 -22.36 17.39 2.04
C MET A 632 -23.71 18.08 2.02
N ASN A 633 -24.58 17.71 1.07
CA ASN A 633 -25.96 18.20 0.99
C ASN A 633 -26.92 17.41 1.87
N THR A 634 -26.40 16.48 2.67
CA THR A 634 -27.19 15.59 3.53
C THR A 634 -26.51 15.46 4.89
N ALA A 635 -27.33 15.25 5.92
CA ALA A 635 -26.89 14.86 7.25
C ALA A 635 -27.52 13.52 7.63
N SER A 636 -26.81 12.79 8.49
CA SER A 636 -27.29 11.50 9.05
C SER A 636 -27.68 11.72 10.49
N ASP A 637 -28.98 11.54 10.81
CA ASP A 637 -29.57 11.66 12.14
C ASP A 637 -29.70 10.29 12.82
N LEU A 638 -29.20 10.15 14.02
CA LEU A 638 -29.35 8.96 14.84
C LEU A 638 -30.44 9.20 15.87
N ARG A 639 -31.47 8.34 15.84
CA ARG A 639 -32.55 8.33 16.82
C ARG A 639 -32.61 6.97 17.50
N ILE A 640 -32.62 6.97 18.83
CA ILE A 640 -32.75 5.75 19.62
C ILE A 640 -34.14 5.73 20.26
N VAL A 641 -34.95 4.77 19.86
CA VAL A 641 -36.34 4.62 20.36
C VAL A 641 -36.56 3.18 20.79
N ASN A 642 -36.94 2.97 22.04
CA ASN A 642 -37.18 1.64 22.61
C ASN A 642 -36.01 0.64 22.34
N GLY A 643 -34.77 1.12 22.45
CA GLY A 643 -33.57 0.30 22.19
C GLY A 643 -33.26 0.03 20.72
N ASN A 644 -34.08 0.52 19.78
CA ASN A 644 -33.81 0.43 18.35
C ASN A 644 -33.14 1.71 17.84
N TYR A 645 -32.18 1.57 16.94
CA TYR A 645 -31.41 2.62 16.31
C TYR A 645 -31.94 2.92 14.91
N TYR A 646 -32.44 4.12 14.70
CA TYR A 646 -32.90 4.61 13.40
C TYR A 646 -31.89 5.63 12.88
N THR A 647 -31.19 5.27 11.82
CA THR A 647 -30.30 6.19 11.11
C THR A 647 -31.05 6.74 9.92
N SER A 648 -31.43 8.02 9.99
CA SER A 648 -32.18 8.67 8.92
C SER A 648 -31.25 9.60 8.13
N LEU A 649 -31.34 9.54 6.80
CA LEU A 649 -30.67 10.48 5.92
C LEU A 649 -31.68 11.55 5.49
N TYR A 650 -31.34 12.82 5.66
CA TYR A 650 -32.20 13.93 5.27
C TYR A 650 -31.42 15.08 4.63
N ARG A 651 -32.14 15.97 3.96
CA ARG A 651 -31.56 17.10 3.26
C ARG A 651 -31.16 18.19 4.27
N GLN A 652 -29.87 18.25 4.57
CA GLN A 652 -29.27 19.20 5.48
C GLN A 652 -27.79 19.35 5.09
N ASP A 653 -27.37 20.57 4.85
CA ASP A 653 -25.97 20.84 4.58
C ASP A 653 -25.14 20.56 5.84
N SER A 654 -24.03 19.85 5.67
CA SER A 654 -23.08 19.51 6.73
C SER A 654 -21.65 19.61 6.25
N GLU A 655 -20.73 19.89 7.17
CA GLU A 655 -19.31 20.05 6.87
C GLU A 655 -18.45 19.19 7.78
N SER A 656 -17.29 18.76 7.26
CA SER A 656 -16.25 18.15 8.08
C SER A 656 -14.85 18.47 7.57
N ASP A 657 -13.92 18.63 8.52
CA ASP A 657 -12.51 18.92 8.26
C ASP A 657 -11.64 17.80 8.82
N ASN A 658 -10.61 17.39 8.05
CA ASN A 658 -9.58 16.49 8.49
C ASN A 658 -8.20 17.05 8.12
N ILE A 659 -7.29 17.11 9.10
CA ILE A 659 -5.90 17.50 8.91
C ILE A 659 -5.03 16.38 9.48
N GLY A 660 -4.12 15.85 8.66
CA GLY A 660 -3.20 14.78 9.06
C GLY A 660 -1.76 15.15 8.81
N GLY A 661 -0.87 14.62 9.65
CA GLY A 661 0.57 14.69 9.46
C GLY A 661 1.20 13.32 9.75
N SER A 662 2.23 12.96 8.99
CA SER A 662 2.99 11.75 9.24
C SER A 662 4.48 11.97 9.05
N LEU A 663 5.26 11.28 9.86
CA LEU A 663 6.72 11.27 9.84
C LEU A 663 7.20 9.83 9.88
N TYR A 664 8.11 9.48 9.01
CA TYR A 664 8.78 8.18 8.99
C TYR A 664 10.29 8.39 8.94
N ILE A 665 11.01 7.73 9.84
CA ILE A 665 12.47 7.71 9.88
C ILE A 665 12.92 6.26 9.98
N SER A 666 13.85 5.85 9.15
CA SER A 666 14.50 4.54 9.26
C SER A 666 16.01 4.69 9.08
N LYS A 667 16.76 4.05 9.98
CA LYS A 667 18.22 3.99 9.93
C LYS A 667 18.68 2.55 10.14
N GLY A 668 19.42 2.04 9.16
CA GLY A 668 20.13 0.77 9.29
C GLY A 668 21.60 1.02 9.63
N PHE A 669 22.17 0.11 10.41
CA PHE A 669 23.58 0.02 10.78
C PHE A 669 24.05 -1.38 10.39
N TYR A 670 24.44 -1.52 9.13
CA TYR A 670 24.75 -2.82 8.53
C TYR A 670 25.79 -3.62 9.35
N ASP A 671 26.91 -2.99 9.71
CA ASP A 671 28.00 -3.65 10.45
C ASP A 671 27.56 -4.09 11.85
N LEU A 672 26.52 -3.47 12.41
CA LEU A 672 25.98 -3.79 13.72
C LEU A 672 24.77 -4.73 13.64
N HIS A 673 24.31 -5.11 12.45
CA HIS A 673 23.05 -5.83 12.23
C HIS A 673 21.85 -5.19 12.95
N LEU A 674 21.84 -3.85 13.01
CA LEU A 674 20.85 -3.06 13.73
C LEU A 674 20.02 -2.23 12.75
N LYS A 675 18.72 -2.22 12.92
CA LYS A 675 17.77 -1.35 12.23
C LYS A 675 16.91 -0.63 13.25
N THR A 676 16.75 0.67 13.09
CA THR A 676 15.85 1.49 13.90
C THR A 676 14.83 2.18 13.02
N ARG A 677 13.60 2.28 13.51
CA ARG A 677 12.50 2.99 12.85
C ARG A 677 11.72 3.83 13.85
N LEU A 678 11.20 4.93 13.36
CA LEU A 678 10.26 5.75 14.07
C LEU A 678 9.17 6.19 13.09
N THR A 679 7.92 5.87 13.40
CA THR A 679 6.76 6.43 12.72
C THR A 679 5.99 7.28 13.71
N ALA A 680 5.70 8.52 13.34
CA ALA A 680 4.84 9.40 14.12
C ALA A 680 3.70 9.89 13.22
N SER A 681 2.49 9.99 13.76
CA SER A 681 1.37 10.56 13.05
C SER A 681 0.48 11.39 13.96
N TYR A 682 -0.11 12.42 13.39
CA TYR A 682 -1.13 13.26 13.99
C TYR A 682 -2.32 13.33 13.07
N ASN A 683 -3.52 13.23 13.61
CA ASN A 683 -4.76 13.45 12.88
C ASN A 683 -5.72 14.30 13.71
N TYR A 684 -6.19 15.39 13.12
CA TYR A 684 -7.26 16.24 13.61
C TYR A 684 -8.50 16.04 12.75
N SER A 685 -9.64 15.85 13.38
CA SER A 685 -10.94 15.84 12.71
C SER A 685 -11.94 16.74 13.43
N LYS A 686 -12.75 17.44 12.62
CA LYS A 686 -13.86 18.29 13.09
C LYS A 686 -15.08 17.98 12.23
N GLY A 687 -16.24 17.90 12.84
CA GLY A 687 -17.48 17.64 12.14
C GLY A 687 -18.69 17.79 13.05
N GLU A 688 -19.84 17.45 12.50
CA GLU A 688 -21.12 17.46 13.19
C GLU A 688 -21.78 16.09 13.06
N GLN A 689 -22.39 15.63 14.11
CA GLN A 689 -23.30 14.49 14.12
C GLN A 689 -24.68 14.97 14.55
N TYR A 690 -25.72 14.35 13.99
CA TYR A 690 -27.08 14.76 14.32
C TYR A 690 -27.74 13.66 15.17
N SER A 691 -28.45 14.08 16.19
CA SER A 691 -29.27 13.20 17.01
C SER A 691 -30.60 13.85 17.30
N SER A 692 -31.69 13.17 16.92
CA SER A 692 -33.06 13.67 17.08
C SER A 692 -33.24 15.09 16.50
N GLY A 693 -32.63 15.36 15.33
CA GLY A 693 -32.66 16.65 14.61
C GLY A 693 -31.75 17.73 15.16
N LYS A 694 -30.97 17.48 16.24
CA LYS A 694 -30.03 18.44 16.80
C LYS A 694 -28.61 18.17 16.31
N ALA A 695 -27.93 19.19 15.83
CA ALA A 695 -26.52 19.12 15.49
C ALA A 695 -25.64 19.10 16.75
N ILE A 696 -24.71 18.17 16.81
CA ILE A 696 -23.72 18.02 17.86
C ILE A 696 -22.34 18.11 17.23
N GLY A 697 -21.71 19.27 17.38
CA GLY A 697 -20.33 19.47 16.89
C GLY A 697 -19.33 18.69 17.70
N TYR A 698 -18.31 18.12 17.04
CA TYR A 698 -17.20 17.44 17.71
C TYR A 698 -15.85 17.79 17.10
N THR A 699 -14.81 17.65 17.90
CA THR A 699 -13.41 17.67 17.46
C THR A 699 -12.69 16.47 18.07
N ALA A 700 -11.79 15.85 17.31
CA ALA A 700 -10.97 14.76 17.77
C ALA A 700 -9.52 14.93 17.32
N ASN A 701 -8.59 14.63 18.21
CA ASN A 701 -7.15 14.60 17.95
C ASN A 701 -6.63 13.20 18.24
N THR A 702 -5.86 12.66 17.31
CA THR A 702 -5.17 11.39 17.49
C THR A 702 -3.68 11.59 17.26
N TYR A 703 -2.88 11.22 18.25
CA TYR A 703 -1.43 11.22 18.20
C TYR A 703 -0.96 9.77 18.27
N SER A 704 -0.09 9.37 17.36
CA SER A 704 0.48 8.02 17.37
C SER A 704 2.00 8.08 17.21
N LEU A 705 2.72 7.30 18.01
CA LEU A 705 4.17 7.16 17.96
C LEU A 705 4.52 5.68 17.97
N LYS A 706 5.26 5.22 16.97
CA LYS A 706 5.65 3.81 16.78
C LYS A 706 7.17 3.68 16.62
N PRO A 707 7.94 3.61 17.72
CA PRO A 707 9.36 3.26 17.67
C PRO A 707 9.54 1.75 17.44
N SER A 708 10.60 1.39 16.70
CA SER A 708 11.00 0.00 16.50
C SER A 708 12.52 -0.11 16.44
N ILE A 709 13.06 -1.14 17.07
CA ILE A 709 14.47 -1.48 17.10
C ILE A 709 14.61 -2.97 16.81
N ASP A 710 15.36 -3.32 15.78
CA ASP A 710 15.64 -4.70 15.37
C ASP A 710 17.16 -4.91 15.35
N TYR A 711 17.66 -5.77 16.23
CA TYR A 711 19.06 -6.19 16.29
C TYR A 711 19.13 -7.68 15.98
N SER A 712 19.81 -8.09 14.90
CA SER A 712 19.72 -9.46 14.39
C SER A 712 21.05 -10.03 13.88
N PRO A 713 22.10 -10.13 14.73
CA PRO A 713 23.31 -10.90 14.39
C PRO A 713 23.02 -12.40 14.29
N SER A 714 24.02 -13.21 13.88
CA SER A 714 23.82 -14.64 13.64
C SER A 714 23.41 -15.44 14.88
N TRP A 715 23.88 -15.05 16.07
CA TRP A 715 23.71 -15.80 17.33
C TRP A 715 22.47 -15.38 18.13
N CYS A 716 21.87 -14.18 17.86
CA CYS A 716 20.65 -13.76 18.50
C CYS A 716 19.78 -12.86 17.59
N ALA A 717 18.56 -12.63 18.00
CA ALA A 717 17.74 -11.53 17.50
C ALA A 717 17.02 -10.88 18.68
N LEU A 718 17.02 -9.55 18.72
CA LEU A 718 16.28 -8.74 19.66
C LEU A 718 15.41 -7.79 18.87
N SER A 719 14.11 -7.77 19.15
CA SER A 719 13.18 -6.86 18.51
C SER A 719 12.33 -6.18 19.57
N TYR A 720 12.23 -4.89 19.48
CA TYR A 720 11.30 -4.08 20.23
C TYR A 720 10.43 -3.27 19.28
N GLU A 721 9.12 -3.28 19.51
CA GLU A 721 8.16 -2.44 18.81
C GLU A 721 7.19 -1.84 19.82
N GLY A 722 7.13 -0.51 19.85
CA GLY A 722 6.17 0.26 20.65
C GLY A 722 5.10 0.87 19.76
N GLU A 723 3.88 0.93 20.26
CA GLU A 723 2.79 1.71 19.69
C GLU A 723 2.12 2.50 20.81
N PHE A 724 2.26 3.81 20.79
CA PHE A 724 1.72 4.74 21.79
C PHE A 724 0.69 5.60 21.07
N THR A 725 -0.55 5.58 21.55
CA THR A 725 -1.64 6.35 20.96
C THR A 725 -2.33 7.17 22.02
N LYS A 726 -2.42 8.48 21.78
CA LYS A 726 -3.25 9.39 22.56
C LYS A 726 -4.40 9.85 21.70
N TYR A 727 -5.60 9.75 22.23
CA TYR A 727 -6.83 10.19 21.60
C TYR A 727 -7.52 11.21 22.51
N ASP A 728 -7.77 12.40 22.00
CA ASP A 728 -8.52 13.45 22.69
C ASP A 728 -9.78 13.77 21.87
N SER A 729 -10.96 13.68 22.47
CA SER A 729 -12.23 14.04 21.83
C SER A 729 -12.98 15.06 22.68
N LYS A 730 -13.54 16.06 22.01
CA LYS A 730 -14.41 17.06 22.60
C LYS A 730 -15.70 17.12 21.80
N SER A 731 -16.82 16.93 22.44
CA SER A 731 -18.14 17.16 21.88
C SER A 731 -18.72 18.45 22.44
N GLN A 732 -19.60 19.10 21.68
CA GLN A 732 -20.33 20.27 22.14
C GLN A 732 -21.06 19.94 23.44
N ASN A 733 -20.89 20.72 24.51
CA ASN A 733 -21.45 20.52 25.83
C ASN A 733 -20.87 19.37 26.70
N GLN A 734 -19.71 18.81 26.33
CA GLN A 734 -19.03 17.80 27.13
C GLN A 734 -17.59 18.17 27.41
N ALA A 735 -17.07 17.69 28.53
CA ALA A 735 -15.65 17.78 28.85
C ALA A 735 -14.81 17.00 27.83
N VAL A 736 -13.55 17.38 27.69
CA VAL A 736 -12.60 16.65 26.86
C VAL A 736 -12.44 15.22 27.40
N SER A 737 -12.71 14.24 26.56
CA SER A 737 -12.42 12.84 26.85
C SER A 737 -11.06 12.47 26.26
N SER A 738 -10.15 11.98 27.10
CA SER A 738 -8.80 11.60 26.70
C SER A 738 -8.56 10.12 26.98
N LEU A 739 -7.90 9.42 26.07
CA LEU A 739 -7.42 8.06 26.26
C LEU A 739 -5.94 7.98 25.86
N PHE A 740 -5.13 7.39 26.70
CA PHE A 740 -3.75 7.07 26.40
C PHE A 740 -3.53 5.57 26.46
N ASN A 741 -3.32 4.97 25.29
CA ASN A 741 -3.13 3.54 25.14
C ASN A 741 -1.74 3.24 24.61
N TRP A 742 -1.14 2.11 25.02
CA TRP A 742 0.06 1.61 24.39
C TRP A 742 0.07 0.10 24.24
N LYS A 743 0.75 -0.34 23.20
CA LYS A 743 1.16 -1.70 22.96
C LYS A 743 2.68 -1.73 22.88
N GLN A 744 3.33 -2.57 23.66
CA GLN A 744 4.77 -2.79 23.60
C GLN A 744 5.02 -4.26 23.34
N THR A 745 5.76 -4.56 22.29
CA THR A 745 6.15 -5.92 21.91
C THR A 745 7.65 -6.04 22.05
N PHE A 746 8.09 -6.99 22.82
CA PHE A 746 9.48 -7.37 22.95
C PHE A 746 9.62 -8.82 22.51
N SER A 747 10.58 -9.12 21.65
CA SER A 747 10.90 -10.47 21.23
C SER A 747 12.40 -10.70 21.27
N THR A 748 12.82 -11.83 21.79
CA THR A 748 14.22 -12.26 21.81
C THR A 748 14.33 -13.68 21.29
N THR A 749 15.34 -13.92 20.45
CA THR A 749 15.69 -15.24 19.96
C THR A 749 17.15 -15.49 20.25
N ALA A 750 17.48 -16.56 20.94
CA ALA A 750 18.84 -17.07 21.11
C ALA A 750 19.05 -18.27 20.20
N THR A 751 20.17 -18.27 19.46
CA THR A 751 20.55 -19.38 18.59
C THR A 751 21.68 -20.17 19.24
N ILE A 752 21.43 -21.41 19.58
CA ILE A 752 22.41 -22.34 20.17
C ILE A 752 22.55 -23.49 19.19
N SER A 753 23.67 -23.50 18.46
CA SER A 753 23.90 -24.47 17.37
C SER A 753 22.75 -24.44 16.35
N HIS A 754 21.95 -25.47 16.25
CA HIS A 754 20.83 -25.63 15.33
C HIS A 754 19.47 -25.43 15.99
N ILE A 755 19.44 -24.91 17.22
CA ILE A 755 18.22 -24.66 17.98
C ILE A 755 18.04 -23.16 18.18
N ASP A 756 16.90 -22.64 17.79
CA ASP A 756 16.46 -21.27 18.05
C ASP A 756 15.43 -21.29 19.16
N LEU A 757 15.71 -20.56 20.23
CA LEU A 757 14.80 -20.38 21.38
C LEU A 757 14.27 -18.96 21.32
N THR A 758 12.97 -18.81 21.12
CA THR A 758 12.33 -17.49 21.03
C THR A 758 11.39 -17.28 22.23
N PHE A 759 11.46 -16.11 22.81
CA PHE A 759 10.54 -15.62 23.81
C PHE A 759 9.98 -14.28 23.36
N SER A 760 8.65 -14.12 23.46
CA SER A 760 7.95 -12.89 23.07
C SER A 760 7.01 -12.45 24.18
N LEU A 761 7.02 -11.15 24.46
CA LEU A 761 6.11 -10.48 25.40
C LEU A 761 5.37 -9.37 24.68
N VAL A 762 4.08 -9.28 24.92
CA VAL A 762 3.24 -8.17 24.45
C VAL A 762 2.52 -7.58 25.68
N HIS A 763 2.79 -6.32 25.96
CA HIS A 763 2.13 -5.56 27.03
C HIS A 763 1.19 -4.55 26.41
N TYR A 764 -0.09 -4.64 26.77
CA TYR A 764 -1.13 -3.67 26.44
C TYR A 764 -1.48 -2.89 27.69
N HIS A 765 -1.56 -1.59 27.55
CA HIS A 765 -2.16 -0.68 28.53
C HIS A 765 -3.28 0.07 27.84
N ASN A 766 -4.49 -0.11 28.35
CA ASN A 766 -5.68 0.54 27.81
C ASN A 766 -6.38 1.32 28.92
N GLU A 767 -6.59 2.61 28.68
CA GLU A 767 -7.48 3.42 29.49
C GLU A 767 -8.92 3.15 29.08
N LEU A 768 -9.79 2.95 30.06
CA LEU A 768 -11.21 2.71 29.83
C LEU A 768 -12.01 3.97 30.16
N GLN A 769 -13.26 3.98 29.73
CA GLN A 769 -14.22 5.03 30.11
C GLN A 769 -14.28 5.16 31.64
N GLY A 770 -14.29 6.40 32.14
CA GLY A 770 -14.29 6.67 33.60
C GLY A 770 -12.89 6.65 34.27
N GLY A 771 -11.79 6.57 33.45
CA GLY A 771 -10.41 6.70 33.93
C GLY A 771 -9.81 5.42 34.53
N SER A 772 -10.53 4.30 34.50
CA SER A 772 -9.96 3.01 34.87
C SER A 772 -8.95 2.54 33.87
N LYS A 773 -7.95 1.74 34.28
CA LYS A 773 -6.84 1.29 33.47
C LYS A 773 -6.74 -0.23 33.49
N VAL A 774 -6.56 -0.83 32.34
CA VAL A 774 -6.38 -2.28 32.20
C VAL A 774 -5.03 -2.58 31.57
N ASN A 775 -4.25 -3.41 32.26
CA ASN A 775 -2.99 -3.93 31.77
C ASN A 775 -3.13 -5.40 31.40
N THR A 776 -2.80 -5.74 30.15
CA THR A 776 -2.82 -7.12 29.66
C THR A 776 -1.42 -7.49 29.20
N LEU A 777 -0.83 -8.47 29.88
CA LEU A 777 0.47 -9.05 29.50
C LEU A 777 0.24 -10.41 28.87
N LEU A 778 0.70 -10.58 27.63
CA LEU A 778 0.68 -11.84 26.89
C LEU A 778 2.12 -12.27 26.64
N GLY A 779 2.37 -13.56 26.72
CA GLY A 779 3.69 -14.12 26.48
C GLY A 779 3.59 -15.40 25.67
N ASP A 780 4.61 -15.63 24.82
CA ASP A 780 4.79 -16.85 24.04
C ASP A 780 6.24 -17.31 24.14
N ALA A 781 6.44 -18.59 24.06
CA ALA A 781 7.79 -19.18 23.96
C ALA A 781 7.81 -20.24 22.86
N SER A 782 8.87 -20.30 22.09
CA SER A 782 9.04 -21.34 21.08
C SER A 782 10.47 -21.85 21.02
N ALA A 783 10.59 -23.12 20.62
CA ALA A 783 11.84 -23.76 20.30
C ALA A 783 11.76 -24.33 18.87
N VAL A 784 12.74 -24.02 18.05
CA VAL A 784 12.84 -24.52 16.66
C VAL A 784 14.16 -25.24 16.48
N TRP A 785 14.10 -26.54 16.21
CA TRP A 785 15.26 -27.33 15.86
C TRP A 785 15.41 -27.45 14.35
N ARG A 786 16.52 -26.89 13.82
CA ARG A 786 16.84 -26.86 12.39
C ARG A 786 17.70 -28.02 11.98
N LEU A 787 17.15 -28.95 11.18
CA LEU A 787 17.87 -30.01 10.49
C LEU A 787 17.93 -29.65 8.98
N LYS A 788 18.76 -30.33 8.20
CA LYS A 788 19.02 -30.00 6.78
C LYS A 788 17.73 -29.74 5.95
N LYS A 789 16.77 -30.66 6.04
CA LYS A 789 15.49 -30.60 5.31
C LYS A 789 14.27 -30.56 6.24
N LEU A 790 14.47 -30.74 7.55
CA LEU A 790 13.41 -30.84 8.54
C LEU A 790 13.58 -29.71 9.58
N ARG A 791 12.50 -29.05 9.92
CA ARG A 791 12.38 -28.13 11.06
C ARG A 791 11.32 -28.67 12.00
N LEU A 792 11.69 -28.91 13.23
CA LEU A 792 10.77 -29.27 14.32
C LEU A 792 10.55 -28.06 15.17
N SER A 793 9.32 -27.75 15.50
CA SER A 793 9.01 -26.61 16.37
C SER A 793 8.01 -26.98 17.45
N ALA A 794 8.23 -26.44 18.64
CA ALA A 794 7.28 -26.41 19.75
C ALA A 794 7.03 -24.96 20.12
N GLU A 795 5.77 -24.53 20.17
CA GLU A 795 5.36 -23.18 20.47
C GLU A 795 4.30 -23.19 21.57
N LEU A 796 4.60 -22.58 22.70
CA LEU A 796 3.67 -22.39 23.81
C LEU A 796 3.12 -20.98 23.77
N ARG A 797 1.82 -20.86 23.52
CA ARG A 797 1.08 -19.59 23.38
C ARG A 797 0.32 -19.23 24.64
N ASN A 798 0.17 -17.93 24.87
CA ASN A 798 -0.55 -17.37 26.04
C ASN A 798 -0.03 -17.96 27.36
N LEU A 799 1.28 -17.83 27.62
CA LEU A 799 1.98 -18.33 28.81
C LEU A 799 1.28 -18.02 30.12
N PHE A 800 0.72 -16.83 30.22
CA PHE A 800 0.05 -16.32 31.41
C PHE A 800 -1.44 -16.71 31.49
N ASN A 801 -1.94 -17.45 30.50
CA ASN A 801 -3.33 -17.90 30.38
C ASN A 801 -4.36 -16.79 30.61
N LYS A 802 -4.11 -15.62 30.04
CA LYS A 802 -5.05 -14.50 30.08
C LYS A 802 -6.32 -14.85 29.33
N LYS A 803 -7.47 -14.55 29.95
CA LYS A 803 -8.78 -14.92 29.41
C LYS A 803 -9.43 -13.81 28.59
N ASN A 804 -9.19 -12.55 28.94
CA ASN A 804 -9.85 -11.42 28.31
C ASN A 804 -8.85 -10.29 27.95
N TYR A 805 -9.20 -9.55 26.91
CA TYR A 805 -8.59 -8.28 26.52
C TYR A 805 -9.68 -7.21 26.46
N MET A 806 -9.43 -6.03 27.01
CA MET A 806 -10.41 -4.93 27.05
C MET A 806 -9.83 -3.66 26.45
N GLU A 807 -10.70 -2.91 25.78
CA GLU A 807 -10.37 -1.60 25.21
C GLU A 807 -11.58 -0.66 25.21
N THR A 808 -11.33 0.63 25.13
CA THR A 808 -12.36 1.65 24.87
C THR A 808 -12.03 2.45 23.61
N ILE A 809 -13.05 2.72 22.81
CA ILE A 809 -12.98 3.52 21.57
C ILE A 809 -13.98 4.67 21.69
N TYR A 810 -13.55 5.90 21.39
CA TYR A 810 -14.43 7.03 21.19
C TYR A 810 -14.78 7.20 19.71
N SER A 811 -16.05 7.46 19.41
CA SER A 811 -16.53 7.73 18.06
C SER A 811 -17.60 8.83 18.09
N GLY A 812 -17.16 10.07 17.86
CA GLY A 812 -18.04 11.23 17.87
C GLY A 812 -18.80 11.38 19.19
N ILE A 813 -20.09 11.06 19.16
CA ILE A 813 -20.99 11.16 20.35
C ILE A 813 -21.10 9.83 21.14
N SER A 814 -20.38 8.79 20.74
CA SER A 814 -20.47 7.47 21.38
C SER A 814 -19.13 6.99 21.93
N THR A 815 -19.22 6.23 23.03
CA THR A 815 -18.10 5.50 23.62
C THR A 815 -18.44 4.02 23.59
N LEU A 816 -17.49 3.21 23.10
CA LEU A 816 -17.64 1.77 22.99
C LEU A 816 -16.52 1.07 23.79
N THR A 817 -16.88 0.37 24.84
CA THR A 817 -15.95 -0.49 25.58
C THR A 817 -16.18 -1.94 25.18
N ASN A 818 -15.12 -2.60 24.72
CA ASN A 818 -15.15 -3.99 24.27
C ASN A 818 -14.33 -4.87 25.21
N SER A 819 -14.84 -6.03 25.56
CA SER A 819 -14.12 -7.12 26.21
C SER A 819 -14.15 -8.35 25.32
N TYR A 820 -12.99 -8.82 24.91
CA TYR A 820 -12.82 -9.96 23.99
C TYR A 820 -12.33 -11.18 24.77
N HIS A 821 -12.95 -12.34 24.53
CA HIS A 821 -12.47 -13.60 25.07
C HIS A 821 -11.26 -14.10 24.27
N LEU A 822 -10.15 -14.39 24.96
CA LEU A 822 -8.89 -14.84 24.36
C LEU A 822 -8.82 -16.36 24.26
N ARG A 823 -8.09 -16.87 23.29
CA ARG A 823 -7.69 -18.27 23.24
C ARG A 823 -6.88 -18.63 24.51
N PRO A 824 -7.12 -19.80 25.11
CA PRO A 824 -6.41 -20.23 26.32
C PRO A 824 -4.93 -20.51 26.01
N ARG A 825 -4.18 -20.96 27.01
CA ARG A 825 -2.84 -21.49 26.83
C ARG A 825 -2.88 -22.73 25.94
N GLU A 826 -2.05 -22.76 24.90
CA GLU A 826 -1.99 -23.84 23.91
C GLU A 826 -0.53 -24.16 23.59
N LEU A 827 -0.22 -25.45 23.41
CA LEU A 827 1.07 -25.93 22.92
C LEU A 827 0.92 -26.44 21.49
N MET A 828 1.61 -25.81 20.54
CA MET A 828 1.67 -26.28 19.15
C MET A 828 2.99 -26.98 18.89
N ILE A 829 2.91 -28.23 18.40
CA ILE A 829 4.07 -28.98 17.89
C ILE A 829 3.93 -29.09 16.40
N SER A 830 4.96 -28.72 15.64
CA SER A 830 4.94 -28.82 14.19
C SER A 830 6.24 -29.38 13.61
N ALA A 831 6.13 -30.02 12.46
CA ALA A 831 7.25 -30.50 11.67
C ALA A 831 7.15 -29.96 10.25
N GLN A 832 8.14 -29.20 9.81
CA GLN A 832 8.21 -28.70 8.43
C GLN A 832 9.29 -29.45 7.67
N TYR A 833 8.88 -30.15 6.64
CA TYR A 833 9.81 -30.87 5.74
C TYR A 833 9.85 -30.17 4.38
N SER A 834 11.06 -29.87 3.88
CA SER A 834 11.31 -29.26 2.57
C SER A 834 12.19 -30.20 1.75
N PHE A 835 11.68 -30.71 0.65
CA PHE A 835 12.32 -31.71 -0.21
C PHE A 835 13.56 -31.18 -0.94
#